data_5f5d20afc9146d2465ec04dcc36f5563
#
_entry.id   5f5d20afc9146d2465ec04dcc36f5563
#
_cell.length_a   1.000
_cell.length_b   1.000
_cell.length_c   1.000
_cell.angle_alpha   90.00
_cell.angle_beta   90.00
_cell.angle_gamma   90.00
#
_symmetry.space_group_name_H-M   'P 1'
#
loop_
_entity.id
_entity.type
_entity.pdbx_description
1 polymer ?
#
loop_
_entity_poly.entity_id
_entity_poly.type
_entity_poly.pdbx_seq_one_letter_code
_entity_poly.pdbx_strand_id
1 'polypeptide(L)'
;MEIAGRDAWRPRPRPRPSCGLFTLVTLAALGGCANAGGEASPPFELSGVIEGFYGTPWSHEDRIDVLQFMGRVGLRAYFYAPKDDPYHRTRWRDPYPEAELERLRELVETAAQAGVEFWYAISPGLTMTYSSDDDYDALIGKIEQVYELGVAHFGLFVDDVPADLTQAQDRQAFGSLAAAHVHLTNKLHADLKARGQTLALTPTTYSGAWGDRDYVAAVGEGVAQDIPIFWTGIDVASPTVTRAQADEWGNLLRRKPLLWDNYPVNDYARWRLFLGPFTGRAPDLARSVSGIIANPMNEAHASMIALATLADYARDPGAYDPQRSLTAALQTLYGPDAADLDPFIEVFGDYGWESNLFEPLYILRDTIDLAPIEGALDALESAVTTLEQKGAAGNQALAILSAELEPFVSKNRQRVESLRADLSYEADDHLLVYRKSLDRYTAPATTDAVMADGDLSEWSVGATEWLPLFEPAGGTSGSQIAFRWDSTNLYVAFDIKTDRITVREGSQLGEGDHIALVIDADPTGARIGPDDLYILLPPPGGETDRPIVTSLRFEGFMAKWLADNRALTFTEFHLSSFGSAPSATMAPMAAGITYGTRRSDTGYTAEVALPHMGRERIHLSLTVTSTTGGKRVQSLARRNYPVNPVTFAEIELVSRT
;
A
#
# COMPACT_ATOMS: atom_id res chain seq x y z
N MET A 1 24.50 11.52 -42.11
CA MET A 1 24.35 12.53 -41.05
C MET A 1 23.89 11.75 -39.85
N GLU A 2 24.88 11.50 -39.00
CA GLU A 2 24.79 10.57 -37.84
C GLU A 2 23.80 11.11 -36.81
N ILE A 3 23.01 10.22 -36.26
CA ILE A 3 22.25 10.47 -35.03
C ILE A 3 22.92 9.66 -33.94
N ALA A 4 23.44 10.38 -32.98
CA ALA A 4 24.20 9.93 -31.84
C ALA A 4 23.35 9.10 -30.84
N GLY A 5 23.94 8.01 -30.40
CA GLY A 5 24.28 7.61 -29.04
C GLY A 5 23.12 7.48 -28.05
N ARG A 6 22.62 6.24 -27.89
CA ARG A 6 21.95 5.76 -26.68
C ARG A 6 23.02 5.56 -25.60
N ASP A 7 23.04 6.40 -24.59
CA ASP A 7 23.81 6.16 -23.38
C ASP A 7 23.11 5.09 -22.52
N ALA A 8 23.66 3.89 -22.58
CA ALA A 8 23.34 2.83 -21.64
C ALA A 8 23.87 3.20 -20.25
N TRP A 9 22.98 3.34 -19.30
CA TRP A 9 23.30 3.52 -17.89
C TRP A 9 24.16 2.36 -17.39
N ARG A 10 25.41 2.63 -17.01
CA ARG A 10 26.28 1.70 -16.29
C ARG A 10 26.39 2.18 -14.85
N PRO A 11 26.21 1.31 -13.85
CA PRO A 11 26.46 1.67 -12.46
C PRO A 11 27.94 2.05 -12.28
N ARG A 12 28.18 3.15 -11.59
CA ARG A 12 29.55 3.58 -11.24
C ARG A 12 30.13 2.61 -10.23
N PRO A 13 31.35 2.09 -10.41
CA PRO A 13 32.01 1.28 -9.42
C PRO A 13 32.32 2.12 -8.17
N ARG A 14 31.93 1.62 -7.00
CA ARG A 14 32.31 2.19 -5.70
C ARG A 14 33.83 2.04 -5.50
N PRO A 15 34.52 3.00 -4.91
CA PRO A 15 35.94 2.84 -4.58
C PRO A 15 36.10 1.79 -3.46
N ARG A 16 36.93 0.79 -3.69
CA ARG A 16 37.36 -0.17 -2.68
C ARG A 16 38.21 0.55 -1.63
N PRO A 17 38.04 0.26 -0.31
CA PRO A 17 38.93 0.77 0.69
C PRO A 17 40.30 0.08 0.55
N SER A 18 41.33 0.86 0.30
CA SER A 18 42.72 0.39 0.36
C SER A 18 43.15 0.27 1.83
N CYS A 19 43.58 -0.90 2.24
CA CYS A 19 44.34 -1.09 3.50
C CYS A 19 45.60 -0.23 3.49
N GLY A 20 45.57 0.86 4.23
CA GLY A 20 46.72 1.71 4.52
C GLY A 20 47.13 1.57 5.98
N LEU A 21 48.39 1.17 6.18
CA LEU A 21 49.08 1.02 7.43
C LEU A 21 49.02 2.31 8.27
N PHE A 22 48.48 2.25 9.49
CA PHE A 22 48.43 3.38 10.40
C PHE A 22 49.80 3.56 11.06
N THR A 23 50.46 4.68 10.75
CA THR A 23 51.56 5.22 11.56
C THR A 23 50.97 6.31 12.46
N LEU A 24 51.09 6.11 13.78
CA LEU A 24 50.76 7.10 14.81
C LEU A 24 51.67 8.31 14.68
N VAL A 25 51.08 9.49 14.42
CA VAL A 25 51.75 10.77 14.70
C VAL A 25 50.81 11.64 15.51
N THR A 26 51.19 11.85 16.76
CA THR A 26 50.62 12.83 17.68
C THR A 26 51.03 14.23 17.25
N LEU A 27 50.09 15.10 16.88
CA LEU A 27 50.32 16.55 16.86
C LEU A 27 49.10 17.28 17.39
N ALA A 28 49.29 17.92 18.52
CA ALA A 28 48.38 18.94 19.02
C ALA A 28 48.61 20.24 18.26
N ALA A 29 47.59 20.83 17.67
CA ALA A 29 47.56 22.24 17.34
C ALA A 29 46.17 22.78 17.24
N LEU A 30 45.92 23.77 18.03
CA LEU A 30 44.81 24.71 18.10
C LEU A 30 44.47 25.33 16.73
N GLY A 31 43.21 25.31 16.36
CA GLY A 31 42.71 26.07 15.23
C GLY A 31 41.19 26.07 15.27
N GLY A 32 40.58 27.05 15.95
CA GLY A 32 39.14 27.22 15.99
C GLY A 32 38.59 27.55 14.62
N CYS A 33 37.74 26.68 14.09
CA CYS A 33 36.73 27.05 13.13
C CYS A 33 35.44 27.38 13.91
N ALA A 34 35.04 28.64 13.89
CA ALA A 34 33.79 29.08 14.42
C ALA A 34 32.66 28.38 13.64
N ASN A 35 32.03 27.38 14.26
CA ASN A 35 30.73 26.90 13.83
C ASN A 35 29.74 28.05 13.98
N ALA A 36 29.07 28.42 12.91
CA ALA A 36 27.87 29.22 12.96
C ALA A 36 26.93 28.53 13.94
N GLY A 37 26.63 29.21 15.05
CA GLY A 37 25.83 28.66 16.15
C GLY A 37 24.38 28.38 15.74
N GLY A 38 24.15 27.19 15.21
CA GLY A 38 22.83 26.59 15.17
C GLY A 38 22.62 25.94 16.55
N GLU A 39 21.53 26.28 17.22
CA GLU A 39 21.12 25.56 18.43
C GLU A 39 21.02 24.07 18.12
N ALA A 40 21.59 23.22 18.98
CA ALA A 40 21.49 21.77 18.88
C ALA A 40 20.00 21.34 18.76
N SER A 41 19.72 20.36 17.90
CA SER A 41 18.36 19.85 17.77
C SER A 41 17.93 19.15 19.05
N PRO A 42 16.73 19.42 19.58
CA PRO A 42 16.24 18.70 20.75
C PRO A 42 15.95 17.23 20.39
N PRO A 43 15.96 16.31 21.37
CA PRO A 43 15.41 14.97 21.18
C PRO A 43 13.91 15.06 20.90
N PHE A 44 13.34 13.99 20.34
CA PHE A 44 11.90 13.87 20.22
C PHE A 44 11.26 13.68 21.59
N GLU A 45 10.17 14.41 21.86
CA GLU A 45 9.44 14.30 23.12
C GLU A 45 8.74 12.95 23.25
N LEU A 46 8.20 12.43 22.11
CA LEU A 46 7.58 11.12 21.99
C LEU A 46 8.20 10.37 20.81
N SER A 47 8.64 9.14 21.07
CA SER A 47 9.12 8.23 20.02
C SER A 47 8.64 6.82 20.30
N GLY A 48 8.29 6.07 19.26
CA GLY A 48 7.70 4.77 19.47
C GLY A 48 7.38 3.99 18.21
N VAL A 49 6.52 3.01 18.39
CA VAL A 49 6.09 2.06 17.37
C VAL A 49 4.56 2.04 17.31
N ILE A 50 4.02 1.93 16.10
CA ILE A 50 2.61 1.68 15.88
C ILE A 50 2.43 0.42 15.06
N GLU A 51 1.75 -0.59 15.60
CA GLU A 51 1.36 -1.80 14.87
C GLU A 51 0.15 -1.46 13.99
N GLY A 52 0.40 -0.71 12.90
CA GLY A 52 -0.64 -0.16 12.04
C GLY A 52 -0.64 -0.72 10.62
N PHE A 53 0.18 -1.73 10.34
CA PHE A 53 0.31 -2.37 9.04
C PHE A 53 -0.87 -3.30 8.72
N TYR A 54 -1.05 -3.58 7.42
CA TYR A 54 -1.99 -4.59 6.93
C TYR A 54 -1.33 -5.97 6.79
N GLY A 55 -2.15 -7.01 6.82
CA GLY A 55 -1.71 -8.39 6.69
C GLY A 55 -1.63 -9.11 8.02
N THR A 56 -0.83 -10.18 8.10
CA THR A 56 -0.72 -10.99 9.31
C THR A 56 -0.20 -10.14 10.47
N PRO A 57 -0.99 -9.96 11.54
CA PRO A 57 -0.54 -9.21 12.71
C PRO A 57 0.58 -9.97 13.44
N TRP A 58 1.34 -9.27 14.24
CA TRP A 58 2.32 -9.89 15.12
C TRP A 58 1.69 -10.92 16.05
N SER A 59 2.40 -11.98 16.34
CA SER A 59 1.99 -12.91 17.38
C SER A 59 1.98 -12.24 18.76
N HIS A 60 1.39 -12.88 19.74
CA HIS A 60 1.41 -12.36 21.10
C HIS A 60 2.84 -12.28 21.65
N GLU A 61 3.63 -13.29 21.37
CA GLU A 61 5.02 -13.41 21.75
C GLU A 61 5.89 -12.34 21.08
N ASP A 62 5.68 -12.09 19.79
CA ASP A 62 6.38 -11.01 19.06
C ASP A 62 6.11 -9.65 19.69
N ARG A 63 4.88 -9.36 20.09
CA ARG A 63 4.52 -8.10 20.77
C ARG A 63 5.24 -7.96 22.11
N ILE A 64 5.33 -9.03 22.88
CA ILE A 64 6.08 -9.05 24.14
C ILE A 64 7.56 -8.74 23.88
N ASP A 65 8.17 -9.40 22.89
CA ASP A 65 9.57 -9.20 22.54
C ASP A 65 9.85 -7.78 22.06
N VAL A 66 8.95 -7.22 21.22
CA VAL A 66 9.05 -5.83 20.75
C VAL A 66 8.91 -4.83 21.90
N LEU A 67 7.97 -5.02 22.83
CA LEU A 67 7.80 -4.14 23.99
C LEU A 67 9.04 -4.14 24.88
N GLN A 68 9.62 -5.31 25.14
CA GLN A 68 10.87 -5.43 25.89
C GLN A 68 12.06 -4.80 25.15
N PHE A 69 12.12 -4.99 23.83
CA PHE A 69 13.12 -4.34 22.97
C PHE A 69 12.99 -2.83 23.03
N MET A 70 11.78 -2.28 22.89
CA MET A 70 11.52 -0.83 22.95
C MET A 70 12.04 -0.21 24.25
N GLY A 71 11.79 -0.89 25.39
CA GLY A 71 12.32 -0.45 26.67
C GLY A 71 13.85 -0.42 26.71
N ARG A 72 14.51 -1.41 26.12
CA ARG A 72 15.99 -1.47 26.06
C ARG A 72 16.60 -0.37 25.21
N VAL A 73 15.97 0.00 24.08
CA VAL A 73 16.50 1.03 23.15
C VAL A 73 16.00 2.44 23.47
N GLY A 74 14.99 2.57 24.35
CA GLY A 74 14.46 3.85 24.80
C GLY A 74 13.34 4.43 23.92
N LEU A 75 12.66 3.59 23.12
CA LEU A 75 11.38 3.94 22.51
C LEU A 75 10.27 3.87 23.55
N ARG A 76 9.40 4.89 23.62
CA ARG A 76 8.55 5.10 24.79
C ARG A 76 7.05 4.88 24.55
N ALA A 77 6.57 4.86 23.31
CA ALA A 77 5.14 4.69 23.02
C ALA A 77 4.92 3.50 22.08
N TYR A 78 4.01 2.61 22.46
CA TYR A 78 3.55 1.52 21.60
C TYR A 78 2.05 1.70 21.36
N PHE A 79 1.69 1.88 20.08
CA PHE A 79 0.30 1.96 19.65
C PHE A 79 -0.19 0.61 19.17
N TYR A 80 -1.08 -0.01 19.92
CA TYR A 80 -1.78 -1.22 19.52
C TYR A 80 -2.89 -0.84 18.53
N ALA A 81 -2.65 -1.07 17.24
CA ALA A 81 -3.56 -0.68 16.16
C ALA A 81 -3.59 -1.71 15.01
N PRO A 82 -3.53 -3.05 15.27
CA PRO A 82 -3.43 -4.05 14.21
C PRO A 82 -4.70 -4.04 13.36
N LYS A 83 -4.55 -3.77 12.06
CA LYS A 83 -5.68 -3.65 11.11
C LYS A 83 -6.53 -4.93 11.02
N ASP A 84 -5.93 -6.09 11.29
CA ASP A 84 -6.59 -7.39 11.25
C ASP A 84 -7.15 -7.86 12.62
N ASP A 85 -7.01 -7.05 13.68
CA ASP A 85 -7.78 -7.28 14.91
C ASP A 85 -9.25 -6.87 14.66
N PRO A 86 -10.19 -7.83 14.63
CA PRO A 86 -11.59 -7.50 14.35
C PRO A 86 -12.22 -6.60 15.41
N TYR A 87 -11.80 -6.71 16.67
CA TYR A 87 -12.36 -5.94 17.78
C TYR A 87 -11.86 -4.49 17.83
N HIS A 88 -10.74 -4.23 17.20
CA HIS A 88 -10.23 -2.89 16.98
C HIS A 88 -10.96 -2.17 15.83
N ARG A 89 -11.38 -2.89 14.75
CA ARG A 89 -11.84 -2.28 13.51
C ARG A 89 -13.20 -2.77 13.03
N THR A 90 -13.28 -3.97 12.46
CA THR A 90 -14.51 -4.44 11.76
C THR A 90 -15.65 -4.79 12.70
N ARG A 91 -15.35 -5.28 13.89
CA ARG A 91 -16.27 -5.66 14.96
C ARG A 91 -16.06 -4.78 16.21
N TRP A 92 -15.73 -3.53 16.02
CA TRP A 92 -15.38 -2.62 17.11
C TRP A 92 -16.50 -2.45 18.16
N ARG A 93 -17.77 -2.69 17.79
CA ARG A 93 -18.91 -2.68 18.75
C ARG A 93 -18.93 -3.89 19.67
N ASP A 94 -18.36 -5.03 19.22
CA ASP A 94 -18.36 -6.24 20.01
C ASP A 94 -17.31 -6.15 21.12
N PRO A 95 -17.62 -6.53 22.37
CA PRO A 95 -16.61 -6.58 23.42
C PRO A 95 -15.56 -7.63 23.11
N TYR A 96 -14.33 -7.42 23.60
CA TYR A 96 -13.30 -8.45 23.55
C TYR A 96 -13.73 -9.66 24.39
N PRO A 97 -13.52 -10.89 23.89
CA PRO A 97 -13.62 -12.10 24.70
C PRO A 97 -12.57 -12.11 25.83
N GLU A 98 -12.86 -12.81 26.93
CA GLU A 98 -11.98 -12.87 28.10
C GLU A 98 -10.54 -13.31 27.75
N ALA A 99 -10.39 -14.29 26.85
CA ALA A 99 -9.07 -14.77 26.43
C ALA A 99 -8.24 -13.69 25.71
N GLU A 100 -8.88 -12.82 24.92
CA GLU A 100 -8.20 -11.70 24.26
C GLU A 100 -7.89 -10.56 25.23
N LEU A 101 -8.78 -10.33 26.21
CA LEU A 101 -8.51 -9.38 27.29
C LEU A 101 -7.31 -9.79 28.14
N GLU A 102 -7.16 -11.08 28.44
CA GLU A 102 -6.01 -11.56 29.19
C GLU A 102 -4.70 -11.34 28.43
N ARG A 103 -4.71 -11.59 27.11
CA ARG A 103 -3.55 -11.27 26.26
C ARG A 103 -3.26 -9.77 26.26
N LEU A 104 -4.27 -8.90 26.09
CA LEU A 104 -4.08 -7.46 26.16
C LEU A 104 -3.54 -7.02 27.52
N ARG A 105 -4.01 -7.62 28.63
CA ARG A 105 -3.51 -7.35 29.99
C ARG A 105 -2.02 -7.63 30.09
N GLU A 106 -1.57 -8.79 29.61
CA GLU A 106 -0.16 -9.17 29.62
C GLU A 106 0.70 -8.17 28.81
N LEU A 107 0.19 -7.70 27.66
CA LEU A 107 0.90 -6.66 26.89
C LEU A 107 0.99 -5.32 27.63
N VAL A 108 -0.09 -4.89 28.28
CA VAL A 108 -0.11 -3.65 29.09
C VAL A 108 0.88 -3.75 30.26
N GLU A 109 0.90 -4.88 30.95
CA GLU A 109 1.83 -5.14 32.05
C GLU A 109 3.27 -5.18 31.56
N THR A 110 3.54 -5.84 30.43
CA THR A 110 4.86 -5.91 29.81
C THR A 110 5.35 -4.52 29.39
N ALA A 111 4.49 -3.71 28.77
CA ALA A 111 4.80 -2.33 28.41
C ALA A 111 5.17 -1.50 29.65
N ALA A 112 4.36 -1.60 30.72
CA ALA A 112 4.62 -0.90 31.98
C ALA A 112 5.98 -1.32 32.61
N GLN A 113 6.30 -2.61 32.60
CA GLN A 113 7.58 -3.14 33.09
C GLN A 113 8.77 -2.65 32.25
N ALA A 114 8.56 -2.51 30.93
CA ALA A 114 9.57 -1.98 29.99
C ALA A 114 9.69 -0.45 30.01
N GLY A 115 8.81 0.28 30.73
CA GLY A 115 8.77 1.73 30.72
C GLY A 115 8.23 2.31 29.41
N VAL A 116 7.36 1.57 28.74
CA VAL A 116 6.69 1.93 27.48
C VAL A 116 5.23 2.29 27.78
N GLU A 117 4.76 3.42 27.25
CA GLU A 117 3.37 3.81 27.29
C GLU A 117 2.58 2.96 26.29
N PHE A 118 1.58 2.24 26.79
CA PHE A 118 0.68 1.46 25.94
C PHE A 118 -0.50 2.32 25.51
N TRP A 119 -0.64 2.53 24.19
CA TRP A 119 -1.74 3.23 23.56
C TRP A 119 -2.66 2.21 22.88
N TYR A 120 -3.94 2.25 23.21
CA TYR A 120 -4.94 1.43 22.53
C TYR A 120 -5.66 2.27 21.48
N ALA A 121 -5.56 1.89 20.21
CA ALA A 121 -6.31 2.54 19.14
C ALA A 121 -7.62 1.81 18.87
N ILE A 122 -8.65 2.56 18.43
CA ILE A 122 -9.91 2.04 17.92
C ILE A 122 -10.25 2.72 16.59
N SER A 123 -10.67 1.93 15.58
CA SER A 123 -10.96 2.37 14.22
C SER A 123 -12.42 2.07 13.84
N PRO A 124 -13.39 2.86 14.31
CA PRO A 124 -14.81 2.56 14.12
C PRO A 124 -15.36 3.06 12.77
N GLY A 125 -14.61 3.89 12.05
CA GLY A 125 -15.09 4.74 10.95
C GLY A 125 -15.69 4.01 9.74
N LEU A 126 -15.35 2.73 9.53
CA LEU A 126 -15.91 1.95 8.42
C LEU A 126 -17.41 1.73 8.52
N THR A 127 -17.95 1.63 9.74
CA THR A 127 -19.36 1.26 9.96
C THR A 127 -20.06 2.14 10.99
N MET A 128 -19.36 3.13 11.57
CA MET A 128 -19.94 4.00 12.58
C MET A 128 -20.95 4.97 11.98
N THR A 129 -22.02 5.16 12.70
CA THR A 129 -22.94 6.28 12.50
C THR A 129 -22.60 7.36 13.52
N TYR A 130 -21.95 8.43 13.09
CA TYR A 130 -21.38 9.47 13.95
C TYR A 130 -22.41 10.22 14.79
N SER A 131 -23.67 10.26 14.34
CA SER A 131 -24.81 10.89 15.03
C SER A 131 -25.57 9.93 15.94
N SER A 132 -25.18 8.66 16.05
CA SER A 132 -25.85 7.65 16.86
C SER A 132 -25.30 7.61 18.27
N ASP A 133 -26.17 7.81 19.26
CA ASP A 133 -25.79 7.63 20.67
C ASP A 133 -25.50 6.14 20.98
N ASP A 134 -26.21 5.19 20.36
CA ASP A 134 -25.95 3.76 20.54
C ASP A 134 -24.53 3.38 20.06
N ASP A 135 -24.08 3.94 18.94
CA ASP A 135 -22.72 3.72 18.44
C ASP A 135 -21.67 4.36 19.35
N TYR A 136 -21.99 5.55 19.88
CA TYR A 136 -21.11 6.19 20.84
C TYR A 136 -21.01 5.42 22.15
N ASP A 137 -22.12 4.90 22.66
CA ASP A 137 -22.16 4.07 23.88
C ASP A 137 -21.37 2.78 23.68
N ALA A 138 -21.46 2.15 22.49
CA ALA A 138 -20.64 0.98 22.15
C ALA A 138 -19.14 1.33 22.12
N LEU A 139 -18.76 2.49 21.57
CA LEU A 139 -17.39 2.99 21.58
C LEU A 139 -16.86 3.19 23.00
N ILE A 140 -17.63 3.85 23.87
CA ILE A 140 -17.26 4.07 25.27
C ILE A 140 -17.17 2.73 26.01
N GLY A 141 -18.11 1.81 25.79
CA GLY A 141 -18.06 0.46 26.39
C GLY A 141 -16.79 -0.32 26.03
N LYS A 142 -16.31 -0.21 24.79
CA LYS A 142 -15.03 -0.79 24.37
C LYS A 142 -13.85 -0.12 25.10
N ILE A 143 -13.84 1.18 25.19
CA ILE A 143 -12.79 1.95 25.86
C ILE A 143 -12.75 1.61 27.36
N GLU A 144 -13.90 1.50 28.01
CA GLU A 144 -13.99 1.11 29.41
C GLU A 144 -13.42 -0.29 29.66
N GLN A 145 -13.74 -1.25 28.78
CA GLN A 145 -13.20 -2.60 28.88
C GLN A 145 -11.67 -2.62 28.82
N VAL A 146 -11.06 -1.82 27.95
CA VAL A 146 -9.60 -1.73 27.82
C VAL A 146 -8.98 -0.88 28.94
N TYR A 147 -9.69 0.15 29.39
CA TYR A 147 -9.25 0.98 30.54
C TYR A 147 -9.11 0.14 31.81
N GLU A 148 -10.00 -0.83 32.05
CA GLU A 148 -9.93 -1.73 33.21
C GLU A 148 -8.67 -2.60 33.22
N LEU A 149 -7.97 -2.73 32.06
CA LEU A 149 -6.67 -3.38 31.97
C LEU A 149 -5.49 -2.46 32.37
N GLY A 150 -5.78 -1.17 32.66
CA GLY A 150 -4.76 -0.19 33.04
C GLY A 150 -4.30 0.73 31.89
N VAL A 151 -4.94 0.67 30.73
CA VAL A 151 -4.64 1.58 29.60
C VAL A 151 -5.12 2.99 29.90
N ALA A 152 -4.22 3.97 29.80
CA ALA A 152 -4.51 5.39 30.02
C ALA A 152 -4.46 6.24 28.72
N HIS A 153 -3.98 5.67 27.64
CA HIS A 153 -3.73 6.38 26.39
C HIS A 153 -4.51 5.72 25.25
N PHE A 154 -5.29 6.50 24.53
CA PHE A 154 -6.18 6.02 23.49
C PHE A 154 -5.91 6.70 22.14
N GLY A 155 -6.19 6.01 21.05
CA GLY A 155 -6.19 6.52 19.68
C GLY A 155 -7.57 6.37 19.05
N LEU A 156 -8.10 7.43 18.46
CA LEU A 156 -9.25 7.38 17.57
C LEU A 156 -8.76 7.43 16.13
N PHE A 157 -8.92 6.31 15.41
CA PHE A 157 -8.42 6.19 14.06
C PHE A 157 -9.57 6.18 13.05
N VAL A 158 -9.61 7.22 12.23
CA VAL A 158 -10.58 7.40 11.15
C VAL A 158 -9.86 7.53 9.80
N ASP A 159 -8.68 6.88 9.71
CA ASP A 159 -7.94 6.65 8.48
C ASP A 159 -8.60 5.52 7.67
N ASP A 160 -8.33 5.50 6.37
CA ASP A 160 -8.79 4.47 5.42
C ASP A 160 -10.31 4.20 5.51
N VAL A 161 -11.07 5.27 5.61
CA VAL A 161 -12.54 5.25 5.60
C VAL A 161 -13.06 6.05 4.40
N PRO A 162 -14.36 5.88 4.01
CA PRO A 162 -14.95 6.69 2.95
C PRO A 162 -14.72 8.19 3.14
N ALA A 163 -14.37 8.89 2.05
CA ALA A 163 -14.13 10.34 2.07
C ALA A 163 -15.39 11.18 2.34
N ASP A 164 -16.56 10.56 2.22
CA ASP A 164 -17.86 11.18 2.45
C ASP A 164 -18.65 10.47 3.55
N LEU A 165 -19.60 11.21 4.15
CA LEU A 165 -20.54 10.63 5.10
C LEU A 165 -21.46 9.61 4.41
N THR A 166 -21.35 8.34 4.79
CA THR A 166 -22.11 7.24 4.18
C THR A 166 -23.55 7.16 4.69
N GLN A 167 -23.81 7.62 5.92
CA GLN A 167 -25.12 7.56 6.55
C GLN A 167 -25.94 8.83 6.31
N ALA A 168 -27.22 8.68 5.92
CA ALA A 168 -28.11 9.82 5.65
C ALA A 168 -28.30 10.71 6.88
N GLN A 169 -28.42 10.10 8.06
CA GLN A 169 -28.57 10.82 9.32
C GLN A 169 -27.33 11.64 9.66
N ASP A 170 -26.13 11.16 9.37
CA ASP A 170 -24.89 11.89 9.59
C ASP A 170 -24.77 13.10 8.66
N ARG A 171 -25.16 12.92 7.37
CA ARG A 171 -25.22 14.04 6.42
C ARG A 171 -26.17 15.15 6.91
N GLN A 172 -27.30 14.76 7.51
CA GLN A 172 -28.26 15.71 8.07
C GLN A 172 -27.72 16.40 9.34
N ALA A 173 -27.01 15.65 10.20
CA ALA A 173 -26.52 16.14 11.50
C ALA A 173 -25.30 17.04 11.33
N PHE A 174 -24.34 16.70 10.46
CA PHE A 174 -23.02 17.31 10.41
C PHE A 174 -22.74 18.09 9.13
N GLY A 175 -23.31 17.70 8.01
CA GLY A 175 -23.11 18.35 6.71
C GLY A 175 -21.73 18.04 6.04
N SER A 176 -20.71 17.64 6.81
CA SER A 176 -19.40 17.24 6.28
C SER A 176 -18.74 16.18 7.16
N LEU A 177 -17.82 15.39 6.54
CA LEU A 177 -17.04 14.40 7.26
C LEU A 177 -16.16 15.04 8.35
N ALA A 178 -15.53 16.17 8.04
CA ALA A 178 -14.72 16.90 9.01
C ALA A 178 -15.52 17.29 10.26
N ALA A 179 -16.75 17.80 10.08
CA ALA A 179 -17.60 18.18 11.22
C ALA A 179 -18.00 16.97 12.09
N ALA A 180 -18.28 15.82 11.47
CA ALA A 180 -18.58 14.58 12.18
C ALA A 180 -17.36 14.08 12.97
N HIS A 181 -16.17 14.08 12.35
CA HIS A 181 -14.93 13.66 13.01
C HIS A 181 -14.52 14.60 14.15
N VAL A 182 -14.66 15.92 13.96
CA VAL A 182 -14.43 16.91 15.03
C VAL A 182 -15.38 16.69 16.20
N HIS A 183 -16.68 16.47 15.91
CA HIS A 183 -17.68 16.20 16.95
C HIS A 183 -17.33 14.95 17.76
N LEU A 184 -17.11 13.81 17.07
CA LEU A 184 -16.78 12.55 17.73
C LEU A 184 -15.50 12.65 18.56
N THR A 185 -14.44 13.23 17.97
CA THR A 185 -13.14 13.38 18.63
C THR A 185 -13.24 14.21 19.89
N ASN A 186 -13.91 15.37 19.84
CA ASN A 186 -14.04 16.24 21.01
C ASN A 186 -14.96 15.65 22.09
N LYS A 187 -16.05 14.96 21.70
CA LYS A 187 -16.93 14.26 22.64
C LYS A 187 -16.15 13.18 23.39
N LEU A 188 -15.43 12.33 22.64
CA LEU A 188 -14.60 11.28 23.22
C LEU A 188 -13.48 11.84 24.11
N HIS A 189 -12.79 12.89 23.63
CA HIS A 189 -11.72 13.53 24.41
C HIS A 189 -12.23 14.10 25.74
N ALA A 190 -13.40 14.72 25.75
CA ALA A 190 -13.98 15.26 26.97
C ALA A 190 -14.23 14.16 28.02
N ASP A 191 -14.78 13.01 27.60
CA ASP A 191 -15.05 11.88 28.47
C ASP A 191 -13.77 11.22 28.99
N LEU A 192 -12.76 11.06 28.12
CA LEU A 192 -11.45 10.53 28.49
C LEU A 192 -10.70 11.47 29.45
N LYS A 193 -10.68 12.75 29.14
CA LYS A 193 -10.00 13.78 29.95
C LYS A 193 -10.58 13.90 31.35
N ALA A 194 -11.90 13.73 31.51
CA ALA A 194 -12.56 13.72 32.82
C ALA A 194 -12.07 12.56 33.72
N ARG A 195 -11.47 11.52 33.11
CA ARG A 195 -10.89 10.35 33.78
C ARG A 195 -9.35 10.39 33.86
N GLY A 196 -8.73 11.49 33.42
CA GLY A 196 -7.26 11.64 33.37
C GLY A 196 -6.59 10.87 32.25
N GLN A 197 -7.34 10.48 31.21
CA GLN A 197 -6.87 9.74 30.05
C GLN A 197 -6.54 10.69 28.89
N THR A 198 -5.74 10.22 27.94
CA THR A 198 -5.34 11.00 26.75
C THR A 198 -5.87 10.38 25.47
N LEU A 199 -6.01 11.21 24.44
CA LEU A 199 -6.48 10.82 23.11
C LEU A 199 -5.52 11.34 22.04
N ALA A 200 -5.20 10.50 21.04
CA ALA A 200 -4.60 10.88 19.77
C ALA A 200 -5.58 10.63 18.62
N LEU A 201 -5.45 11.35 17.53
CA LEU A 201 -6.33 11.24 16.35
C LEU A 201 -5.52 10.90 15.11
N THR A 202 -5.94 9.87 14.35
CA THR A 202 -5.54 9.70 12.96
C THR A 202 -6.70 10.11 12.06
N PRO A 203 -6.59 11.22 11.30
CA PRO A 203 -7.65 11.71 10.44
C PRO A 203 -7.70 10.94 9.12
N THR A 204 -8.80 11.01 8.36
CA THR A 204 -8.94 10.38 7.04
C THR A 204 -7.92 10.91 6.03
N THR A 205 -7.68 12.22 6.03
CA THR A 205 -6.59 12.83 5.25
C THR A 205 -5.38 13.00 6.15
N TYR A 206 -4.44 12.06 6.07
CA TYR A 206 -3.24 12.00 6.89
C TYR A 206 -1.93 12.18 6.11
N SER A 207 -2.01 12.24 4.78
CA SER A 207 -0.84 12.38 3.88
C SER A 207 -0.94 13.66 3.04
N GLY A 208 0.21 14.26 2.71
CA GLY A 208 0.28 15.43 1.84
C GLY A 208 0.06 15.11 0.35
N ALA A 209 0.24 13.86 -0.06
CA ALA A 209 0.14 13.45 -1.46
C ALA A 209 -1.30 13.39 -1.99
N TRP A 210 -2.26 13.19 -1.10
CA TRP A 210 -3.67 13.02 -1.46
C TRP A 210 -4.58 13.49 -0.34
N GLY A 211 -5.85 13.66 -0.69
CA GLY A 211 -6.88 14.04 0.26
C GLY A 211 -7.21 15.53 0.24
N ASP A 212 -8.18 15.87 1.06
CA ASP A 212 -8.78 17.19 1.11
C ASP A 212 -8.08 18.07 2.16
N ARG A 213 -7.36 19.11 1.71
CA ARG A 213 -6.69 20.08 2.60
C ARG A 213 -7.71 20.92 3.40
N ASP A 214 -8.91 21.13 2.88
CA ASP A 214 -9.97 21.86 3.62
C ASP A 214 -10.49 20.99 4.78
N TYR A 215 -10.59 19.66 4.57
CA TYR A 215 -10.86 18.71 5.66
C TYR A 215 -9.78 18.81 6.75
N VAL A 216 -8.49 18.79 6.39
CA VAL A 216 -7.38 18.89 7.35
C VAL A 216 -7.44 20.20 8.13
N ALA A 217 -7.70 21.31 7.44
CA ALA A 217 -7.80 22.62 8.09
C ALA A 217 -9.01 22.69 9.05
N ALA A 218 -10.16 22.13 8.65
CA ALA A 218 -11.36 22.06 9.49
C ALA A 218 -11.14 21.17 10.74
N VAL A 219 -10.48 20.02 10.58
CA VAL A 219 -10.08 19.15 11.70
C VAL A 219 -9.10 19.89 12.62
N GLY A 220 -8.09 20.56 12.05
CA GLY A 220 -7.10 21.33 12.80
C GLY A 220 -7.70 22.47 13.62
N GLU A 221 -8.72 23.15 13.07
CA GLU A 221 -9.46 24.23 13.76
C GLU A 221 -10.40 23.69 14.83
N GLY A 222 -11.13 22.62 14.51
CA GLY A 222 -12.24 22.16 15.34
C GLY A 222 -11.85 21.21 16.46
N VAL A 223 -10.77 20.42 16.31
CA VAL A 223 -10.31 19.46 17.32
C VAL A 223 -9.57 20.17 18.46
N ALA A 224 -9.82 19.77 19.71
CA ALA A 224 -9.16 20.32 20.91
C ALA A 224 -7.63 20.31 20.77
N GLN A 225 -6.97 21.41 21.20
CA GLN A 225 -5.56 21.67 20.89
C GLN A 225 -4.56 20.73 21.59
N ASP A 226 -4.98 20.06 22.63
CA ASP A 226 -4.19 19.10 23.41
C ASP A 226 -4.26 17.65 22.84
N ILE A 227 -4.99 17.44 21.72
CA ILE A 227 -5.03 16.15 21.02
C ILE A 227 -3.93 16.12 19.95
N PRO A 228 -2.94 15.23 20.05
CA PRO A 228 -2.01 14.97 18.96
C PRO A 228 -2.74 14.43 17.73
N ILE A 229 -2.38 14.93 16.53
CA ILE A 229 -2.96 14.49 15.27
C ILE A 229 -1.85 13.90 14.37
N PHE A 230 -2.05 12.68 13.93
CA PHE A 230 -1.11 11.97 13.07
C PHE A 230 -1.02 12.54 11.66
N TRP A 231 0.17 12.42 11.09
CA TRP A 231 0.53 12.78 9.73
C TRP A 231 1.67 11.89 9.23
N THR A 232 1.60 11.39 8.00
CA THR A 232 2.61 10.47 7.45
C THR A 232 3.72 11.14 6.62
N GLY A 233 3.64 12.45 6.45
CA GLY A 233 4.54 13.18 5.58
C GLY A 233 3.87 13.64 4.28
N ILE A 234 4.69 13.96 3.28
CA ILE A 234 4.19 14.39 1.97
C ILE A 234 3.57 13.24 1.17
N ASP A 235 3.88 12.01 1.55
CA ASP A 235 3.33 10.78 0.99
C ASP A 235 2.91 9.83 2.11
N VAL A 236 2.21 8.75 1.79
CA VAL A 236 1.83 7.72 2.78
C VAL A 236 3.08 7.12 3.40
N ALA A 237 4.06 6.72 2.61
CA ALA A 237 5.39 6.39 3.08
C ALA A 237 6.40 7.37 2.46
N SER A 238 6.63 8.45 3.18
CA SER A 238 7.46 9.55 2.70
C SER A 238 8.95 9.15 2.64
N PRO A 239 9.61 9.27 1.48
CA PRO A 239 11.05 9.01 1.40
C PRO A 239 11.86 10.03 2.18
N THR A 240 11.36 11.27 2.26
CA THR A 240 11.96 12.35 3.04
C THR A 240 10.89 13.10 3.82
N VAL A 241 11.23 13.48 5.06
CA VAL A 241 10.42 14.36 5.89
C VAL A 241 11.28 15.51 6.39
N THR A 242 10.98 16.72 5.93
CA THR A 242 11.71 17.92 6.29
C THR A 242 10.93 18.74 7.32
N ARG A 243 11.66 19.61 8.03
CA ARG A 243 11.05 20.57 8.93
C ARG A 243 10.05 21.48 8.23
N ALA A 244 10.38 21.99 7.03
CA ALA A 244 9.49 22.87 6.28
C ALA A 244 8.14 22.19 5.92
N GLN A 245 8.17 20.90 5.55
CA GLN A 245 6.97 20.11 5.29
C GLN A 245 6.13 19.93 6.56
N ALA A 246 6.76 19.65 7.70
CA ALA A 246 6.08 19.55 9.00
C ALA A 246 5.49 20.88 9.45
N ASP A 247 6.19 22.01 9.24
CA ASP A 247 5.68 23.35 9.54
C ASP A 247 4.49 23.70 8.64
N GLU A 248 4.53 23.37 7.34
CA GLU A 248 3.41 23.59 6.42
C GLU A 248 2.16 22.82 6.85
N TRP A 249 2.31 21.52 7.16
CA TRP A 249 1.20 20.70 7.62
C TRP A 249 0.69 21.14 8.99
N GLY A 250 1.62 21.49 9.88
CA GLY A 250 1.31 22.01 11.20
C GLY A 250 0.51 23.32 11.17
N ASN A 251 0.71 24.16 10.16
CA ASN A 251 -0.10 25.36 9.94
C ASN A 251 -1.56 25.03 9.62
N LEU A 252 -1.82 23.97 8.83
CA LEU A 252 -3.19 23.49 8.58
C LEU A 252 -3.82 22.93 9.85
N LEU A 253 -3.08 22.09 10.57
CA LEU A 253 -3.54 21.47 11.82
C LEU A 253 -3.58 22.43 13.00
N ARG A 254 -2.98 23.64 12.89
CA ARG A 254 -2.82 24.64 13.98
C ARG A 254 -2.08 24.07 15.20
N ARG A 255 -1.27 23.03 15.00
CA ARG A 255 -0.42 22.35 16.00
C ARG A 255 0.70 21.59 15.32
N LYS A 256 1.74 21.22 16.07
CA LYS A 256 2.75 20.30 15.55
C LYS A 256 2.09 18.94 15.26
N PRO A 257 2.24 18.37 14.04
CA PRO A 257 1.74 17.02 13.77
C PRO A 257 2.50 15.98 14.59
N LEU A 258 1.85 14.87 14.89
CA LEU A 258 2.52 13.64 15.34
C LEU A 258 2.89 12.83 14.09
N LEU A 259 4.19 12.60 13.86
CA LEU A 259 4.63 11.89 12.68
C LEU A 259 4.36 10.38 12.83
N TRP A 260 3.49 9.85 11.97
CA TRP A 260 3.38 8.41 11.70
C TRP A 260 4.34 8.10 10.56
N ASP A 261 5.45 7.50 10.87
CA ASP A 261 6.48 7.20 9.89
C ASP A 261 6.31 5.80 9.33
N ASN A 262 5.93 5.70 8.06
CA ASN A 262 5.74 4.43 7.37
C ASN A 262 7.10 3.84 6.90
N TYR A 263 8.06 3.77 7.83
CA TYR A 263 9.29 3.02 7.72
C TYR A 263 9.58 2.32 9.07
N PRO A 264 9.82 1.00 9.08
CA PRO A 264 10.11 0.11 7.94
C PRO A 264 8.92 -0.69 7.39
N VAL A 265 7.67 -0.24 7.49
CA VAL A 265 6.52 -1.02 7.01
C VAL A 265 6.71 -1.57 5.59
N ASN A 266 6.33 -2.83 5.37
CA ASN A 266 6.46 -3.52 4.08
C ASN A 266 5.16 -4.16 3.58
N ASP A 267 4.03 -3.85 4.17
CA ASP A 267 2.73 -4.42 3.80
C ASP A 267 2.31 -4.14 2.35
N TYR A 268 2.82 -3.05 1.76
CA TYR A 268 2.67 -2.68 0.36
C TYR A 268 3.72 -3.29 -0.57
N ALA A 269 4.79 -3.90 -0.03
CA ALA A 269 5.91 -4.49 -0.74
C ALA A 269 6.33 -5.82 -0.08
N ARG A 270 5.38 -6.76 0.06
CA ARG A 270 5.54 -8.03 0.81
C ARG A 270 6.58 -8.99 0.25
N TRP A 271 7.29 -8.60 -0.78
CA TRP A 271 8.42 -9.29 -1.38
C TRP A 271 9.76 -8.73 -0.89
N ARG A 272 9.73 -7.64 -0.13
CA ARG A 272 10.88 -6.87 0.30
C ARG A 272 10.90 -6.70 1.81
N LEU A 273 12.09 -6.73 2.37
CA LEU A 273 12.38 -6.29 3.74
C LEU A 273 12.97 -4.88 3.74
N PHE A 274 12.87 -4.19 4.86
CA PHE A 274 13.49 -2.89 5.09
C PHE A 274 14.42 -2.99 6.31
N LEU A 275 15.65 -3.45 6.07
CA LEU A 275 16.66 -3.69 7.11
C LEU A 275 17.67 -2.55 7.24
N GLY A 276 17.52 -1.50 6.43
CA GLY A 276 18.41 -0.35 6.44
C GLY A 276 18.18 0.57 7.64
N PRO A 277 19.11 1.51 7.86
CA PRO A 277 18.98 2.49 8.93
C PRO A 277 17.91 3.52 8.62
N PHE A 278 17.37 4.16 9.64
CA PHE A 278 16.42 5.26 9.52
C PHE A 278 17.11 6.45 8.82
N THR A 279 16.59 6.88 7.68
CA THR A 279 17.18 7.97 6.88
C THR A 279 16.12 8.90 6.29
N GLY A 280 16.52 9.97 5.62
CA GLY A 280 15.61 10.89 4.93
C GLY A 280 14.85 11.85 5.85
N ARG A 281 15.07 11.85 7.16
CA ARG A 281 14.45 12.77 8.12
C ARG A 281 15.42 13.86 8.49
N ALA A 282 14.91 15.11 8.46
CA ALA A 282 15.74 16.27 8.75
C ALA A 282 16.27 16.24 10.20
N PRO A 283 17.53 16.65 10.43
CA PRO A 283 18.12 16.62 11.76
C PRO A 283 17.46 17.59 12.74
N ASP A 284 16.66 18.55 12.27
CA ASP A 284 15.92 19.53 13.08
C ASP A 284 14.39 19.29 13.11
N LEU A 285 13.94 18.11 12.65
CA LEU A 285 12.52 17.76 12.52
C LEU A 285 11.79 17.79 13.87
N ALA A 286 12.44 17.39 14.95
CA ALA A 286 11.86 17.40 16.31
C ALA A 286 11.39 18.80 16.79
N ARG A 287 11.80 19.88 16.12
CA ARG A 287 11.31 21.23 16.41
C ARG A 287 9.88 21.46 15.88
N SER A 288 9.45 20.70 14.88
CA SER A 288 8.21 20.94 14.12
C SER A 288 7.18 19.81 14.19
N VAL A 289 7.53 18.68 14.82
CA VAL A 289 6.60 17.58 15.14
C VAL A 289 6.49 17.39 16.64
N SER A 290 5.37 16.82 17.12
CA SER A 290 5.16 16.49 18.53
C SER A 290 5.74 15.15 18.94
N GLY A 291 6.15 14.32 17.95
CA GLY A 291 6.75 13.01 18.16
C GLY A 291 6.93 12.28 16.84
N ILE A 292 7.53 11.09 16.92
CA ILE A 292 7.75 10.18 15.79
C ILE A 292 7.41 8.75 16.19
N ILE A 293 6.48 8.14 15.46
CA ILE A 293 5.96 6.80 15.70
C ILE A 293 6.12 6.00 14.41
N ALA A 294 6.99 4.99 14.43
CA ALA A 294 7.26 4.18 13.24
C ALA A 294 6.25 3.04 13.08
N ASN A 295 5.79 2.84 11.86
CA ASN A 295 5.01 1.67 11.45
C ASN A 295 5.98 0.58 10.96
N PRO A 296 6.07 -0.58 11.64
CA PRO A 296 7.05 -1.62 11.35
C PRO A 296 6.58 -2.58 10.24
N MET A 297 7.46 -3.53 9.88
CA MET A 297 7.11 -4.65 9.01
C MET A 297 6.22 -5.67 9.72
N ASN A 298 5.58 -6.55 8.94
CA ASN A 298 4.92 -7.76 9.49
C ASN A 298 5.92 -8.66 10.24
N GLU A 299 7.20 -8.59 9.91
CA GLU A 299 8.31 -9.31 10.52
C GLU A 299 8.84 -8.52 11.74
N ALA A 300 8.43 -8.95 12.94
CA ALA A 300 8.65 -8.22 14.18
C ALA A 300 10.14 -8.07 14.52
N HIS A 301 10.89 -9.18 14.47
CA HIS A 301 12.30 -9.20 14.85
C HIS A 301 13.19 -8.55 13.78
N ALA A 302 12.87 -8.73 12.50
CA ALA A 302 13.54 -8.02 11.42
C ALA A 302 13.33 -6.50 11.53
N SER A 303 12.14 -6.06 11.97
CA SER A 303 11.84 -4.64 12.21
C SER A 303 12.72 -4.01 13.30
N MET A 304 13.15 -4.79 14.31
CA MET A 304 13.98 -4.29 15.42
C MET A 304 15.29 -3.67 14.93
N ILE A 305 15.82 -4.09 13.78
CA ILE A 305 17.06 -3.53 13.20
C ILE A 305 16.86 -2.05 12.86
N ALA A 306 15.83 -1.74 12.07
CA ALA A 306 15.50 -0.36 11.70
C ALA A 306 15.03 0.46 12.92
N LEU A 307 14.20 -0.14 13.79
CA LEU A 307 13.68 0.52 15.00
C LEU A 307 14.77 0.88 16.01
N ALA A 308 15.86 0.11 16.12
CA ALA A 308 17.00 0.48 16.94
C ALA A 308 17.67 1.77 16.42
N THR A 309 17.76 1.92 15.09
CA THR A 309 18.32 3.13 14.49
C THR A 309 17.37 4.33 14.60
N LEU A 310 16.04 4.11 14.57
CA LEU A 310 15.05 5.14 14.93
C LEU A 310 15.26 5.65 16.36
N ALA A 311 15.51 4.75 17.32
CA ALA A 311 15.73 5.14 18.71
C ALA A 311 16.96 6.05 18.84
N ASP A 312 18.03 5.78 18.10
CA ASP A 312 19.22 6.65 18.06
C ASP A 312 18.91 8.01 17.41
N TYR A 313 18.21 8.02 16.29
CA TYR A 313 17.77 9.25 15.64
C TYR A 313 16.87 10.07 16.56
N ALA A 314 15.89 9.45 17.21
CA ALA A 314 14.96 10.14 18.10
C ALA A 314 15.64 10.76 19.33
N ARG A 315 16.72 10.12 19.81
CA ARG A 315 17.50 10.59 20.98
C ARG A 315 18.36 11.80 20.65
N ASP A 316 19.02 11.81 19.50
CA ASP A 316 19.89 12.92 19.06
C ASP A 316 19.86 13.06 17.54
N PRO A 317 18.83 13.71 16.98
CA PRO A 317 18.69 13.86 15.53
C PRO A 317 19.86 14.62 14.90
N GLY A 318 20.47 15.53 15.66
CA GLY A 318 21.58 16.37 15.18
C GLY A 318 22.93 15.65 15.05
N ALA A 319 23.17 14.63 15.90
CA ALA A 319 24.40 13.82 15.88
C ALA A 319 24.19 12.44 15.27
N TYR A 320 22.98 12.13 14.78
CA TYR A 320 22.65 10.84 14.20
C TYR A 320 23.45 10.55 12.93
N ASP A 321 24.09 9.38 12.92
CA ASP A 321 24.80 8.84 11.76
C ASP A 321 24.16 7.48 11.41
N PRO A 322 23.47 7.36 10.27
CA PRO A 322 22.72 6.16 9.94
C PRO A 322 23.57 4.89 9.90
N GLN A 323 24.76 4.96 9.29
CA GLN A 323 25.60 3.78 9.11
C GLN A 323 26.23 3.31 10.44
N ARG A 324 26.65 4.25 11.27
CA ARG A 324 27.16 3.94 12.61
C ARG A 324 26.06 3.36 13.49
N SER A 325 24.85 3.91 13.41
CA SER A 325 23.70 3.42 14.16
C SER A 325 23.31 2.01 13.74
N LEU A 326 23.27 1.72 12.42
CA LEU A 326 22.99 0.37 11.92
C LEU A 326 24.02 -0.65 12.43
N THR A 327 25.30 -0.31 12.35
CA THR A 327 26.36 -1.19 12.86
C THR A 327 26.18 -1.46 14.36
N ALA A 328 25.87 -0.42 15.15
CA ALA A 328 25.63 -0.57 16.59
C ALA A 328 24.36 -1.38 16.88
N ALA A 329 23.29 -1.20 16.09
CA ALA A 329 22.05 -1.96 16.21
C ALA A 329 22.30 -3.46 15.98
N LEU A 330 22.96 -3.82 14.89
CA LEU A 330 23.29 -5.21 14.57
C LEU A 330 24.16 -5.86 15.66
N GLN A 331 25.18 -5.14 16.16
CA GLN A 331 26.01 -5.61 17.27
C GLN A 331 25.21 -5.78 18.58
N THR A 332 24.28 -4.89 18.85
CA THR A 332 23.45 -4.95 20.07
C THR A 332 22.47 -6.13 20.02
N LEU A 333 21.87 -6.39 18.85
CA LEU A 333 20.87 -7.43 18.67
C LEU A 333 21.49 -8.83 18.53
N TYR A 334 22.60 -8.95 17.79
CA TYR A 334 23.14 -10.25 17.37
C TYR A 334 24.58 -10.49 17.81
N GLY A 335 25.23 -9.51 18.45
CA GLY A 335 26.59 -9.64 19.02
C GLY A 335 27.64 -10.01 17.96
N PRO A 336 28.47 -11.06 18.23
CA PRO A 336 29.51 -11.47 17.30
C PRO A 336 29.01 -12.04 15.98
N ASP A 337 27.74 -12.39 15.91
CA ASP A 337 27.12 -13.00 14.75
C ASP A 337 26.50 -11.94 13.80
N ALA A 338 26.63 -10.65 14.11
CA ALA A 338 26.06 -9.55 13.31
C ALA A 338 26.52 -9.56 11.84
N ALA A 339 27.74 -10.00 11.56
CA ALA A 339 28.27 -10.07 10.18
C ALA A 339 27.61 -11.14 9.30
N ASP A 340 26.91 -12.12 9.88
CA ASP A 340 26.19 -13.13 9.11
C ASP A 340 24.95 -12.52 8.40
N LEU A 341 24.55 -11.31 8.80
CA LEU A 341 23.45 -10.55 8.19
C LEU A 341 23.90 -9.66 7.02
N ASP A 342 25.21 -9.54 6.77
CA ASP A 342 25.74 -8.68 5.70
C ASP A 342 25.07 -8.94 4.34
N PRO A 343 24.81 -10.20 3.89
CA PRO A 343 24.10 -10.44 2.63
C PRO A 343 22.68 -9.86 2.61
N PHE A 344 21.97 -9.91 3.73
CA PHE A 344 20.64 -9.32 3.87
C PHE A 344 20.69 -7.79 3.87
N ILE A 345 21.67 -7.20 4.56
CA ILE A 345 21.87 -5.74 4.58
C ILE A 345 22.29 -5.24 3.19
N GLU A 346 23.09 -5.99 2.43
CA GLU A 346 23.47 -5.63 1.05
C GLU A 346 22.25 -5.56 0.13
N VAL A 347 21.31 -6.48 0.26
CA VAL A 347 20.12 -6.58 -0.59
C VAL A 347 18.98 -5.70 -0.10
N PHE A 348 18.74 -5.62 1.20
CA PHE A 348 17.57 -4.99 1.81
C PHE A 348 17.89 -3.78 2.69
N GLY A 349 19.16 -3.34 2.72
CA GLY A 349 19.61 -2.21 3.54
C GLY A 349 19.35 -0.84 2.94
N ASP A 350 18.90 -0.76 1.69
CA ASP A 350 18.55 0.50 1.07
C ASP A 350 17.19 0.99 1.58
N TYR A 351 17.13 2.30 1.85
CA TYR A 351 15.90 2.96 2.29
C TYR A 351 15.00 3.32 1.11
N GLY A 352 13.71 3.17 1.33
CA GLY A 352 12.67 3.86 0.54
C GLY A 352 12.28 3.18 -0.77
N TRP A 353 11.73 4.02 -1.63
CA TRP A 353 11.10 3.71 -2.90
C TRP A 353 12.08 3.45 -4.04
N GLU A 354 13.39 3.56 -3.78
CA GLU A 354 14.41 3.29 -4.78
C GLU A 354 14.36 1.82 -5.20
N SER A 355 14.70 1.57 -6.44
CA SER A 355 14.66 0.25 -7.03
C SER A 355 15.50 -0.74 -6.21
N ASN A 356 14.85 -1.71 -5.59
CA ASN A 356 15.50 -2.85 -4.98
C ASN A 356 15.84 -3.88 -6.07
N LEU A 357 16.87 -4.70 -5.79
CA LEU A 357 17.31 -5.74 -6.71
C LEU A 357 16.18 -6.71 -7.12
N PHE A 358 15.25 -7.02 -6.22
CA PHE A 358 14.12 -7.91 -6.49
C PHE A 358 12.89 -7.20 -7.08
N GLU A 359 12.86 -5.87 -7.11
CA GLU A 359 11.74 -5.12 -7.68
C GLU A 359 11.36 -5.61 -9.10
N PRO A 360 12.33 -5.88 -10.03
CA PRO A 360 12.00 -6.35 -11.36
C PRO A 360 11.22 -7.68 -11.41
N LEU A 361 11.26 -8.48 -10.36
CA LEU A 361 10.48 -9.72 -10.28
C LEU A 361 8.97 -9.45 -10.08
N TYR A 362 8.61 -8.26 -9.62
CA TYR A 362 7.25 -7.89 -9.21
C TYR A 362 6.70 -6.71 -10.00
N ILE A 363 7.57 -5.78 -10.40
CA ILE A 363 7.24 -4.69 -11.30
C ILE A 363 7.76 -5.09 -12.67
N LEU A 364 6.87 -5.57 -13.50
CA LEU A 364 7.22 -6.10 -14.79
C LEU A 364 7.79 -4.98 -15.68
N ARG A 365 9.03 -5.16 -16.08
CA ARG A 365 9.72 -4.37 -17.10
C ARG A 365 9.75 -5.20 -18.37
N ASP A 366 9.96 -4.57 -19.50
CA ASP A 366 10.09 -5.25 -20.80
C ASP A 366 11.21 -6.31 -20.80
N THR A 367 12.18 -6.16 -19.89
CA THR A 367 13.33 -7.08 -19.78
C THR A 367 13.80 -7.18 -18.34
N ILE A 368 14.09 -8.40 -17.87
CA ILE A 368 14.68 -8.68 -16.55
C ILE A 368 15.98 -9.43 -16.73
N ASP A 369 17.09 -8.85 -16.21
CA ASP A 369 18.33 -9.60 -16.03
C ASP A 369 18.23 -10.39 -14.72
N LEU A 370 18.07 -11.70 -14.80
CA LEU A 370 17.93 -12.58 -13.64
C LEU A 370 19.28 -12.94 -12.98
N ALA A 371 20.41 -12.79 -13.67
CA ALA A 371 21.69 -13.25 -13.14
C ALA A 371 22.12 -12.55 -11.84
N PRO A 372 22.03 -11.21 -11.67
CA PRO A 372 22.35 -10.59 -10.40
C PRO A 372 21.35 -10.95 -9.30
N ILE A 373 20.07 -11.18 -9.65
CA ILE A 373 19.04 -11.59 -8.71
C ILE A 373 19.32 -13.00 -8.16
N GLU A 374 19.70 -13.93 -9.04
CA GLU A 374 20.04 -15.29 -8.65
C GLU A 374 21.31 -15.34 -7.79
N GLY A 375 22.33 -14.58 -8.15
CA GLY A 375 23.55 -14.48 -7.33
C GLY A 375 23.27 -13.96 -5.93
N ALA A 376 22.37 -12.99 -5.78
CA ALA A 376 21.93 -12.51 -4.49
C ALA A 376 21.11 -13.56 -3.72
N LEU A 377 20.21 -14.29 -4.40
CA LEU A 377 19.44 -15.36 -3.77
C LEU A 377 20.34 -16.49 -3.25
N ASP A 378 21.38 -16.89 -4.01
CA ASP A 378 22.34 -17.90 -3.55
C ASP A 378 23.07 -17.45 -2.27
N ALA A 379 23.45 -16.17 -2.19
CA ALA A 379 24.06 -15.59 -1.00
C ALA A 379 23.09 -15.55 0.20
N LEU A 380 21.83 -15.17 -0.04
CA LEU A 380 20.81 -15.11 1.01
C LEU A 380 20.44 -16.51 1.53
N GLU A 381 20.32 -17.53 0.66
CA GLU A 381 20.07 -18.92 1.05
C GLU A 381 21.21 -19.48 1.91
N SER A 382 22.45 -19.17 1.55
CA SER A 382 23.62 -19.51 2.37
C SER A 382 23.60 -18.81 3.74
N ALA A 383 23.21 -17.56 3.76
CA ALA A 383 23.07 -16.79 5.00
C ALA A 383 21.96 -17.36 5.90
N VAL A 384 20.76 -17.66 5.36
CA VAL A 384 19.67 -18.32 6.11
C VAL A 384 20.18 -19.61 6.75
N THR A 385 20.84 -20.48 5.96
CA THR A 385 21.41 -21.73 6.48
C THR A 385 22.38 -21.49 7.65
N THR A 386 23.21 -20.45 7.56
CA THR A 386 24.15 -20.08 8.63
C THR A 386 23.40 -19.62 9.90
N LEU A 387 22.38 -18.77 9.74
CA LEU A 387 21.56 -18.28 10.85
C LEU A 387 20.81 -19.41 11.55
N GLU A 388 20.24 -20.34 10.78
CA GLU A 388 19.56 -21.54 11.30
C GLU A 388 20.53 -22.43 12.12
N GLN A 389 21.72 -22.67 11.60
CA GLN A 389 22.73 -23.46 12.32
C GLN A 389 23.13 -22.83 13.65
N LYS A 390 23.34 -21.50 13.67
CA LYS A 390 23.64 -20.75 14.89
C LYS A 390 22.45 -20.71 15.85
N GLY A 391 21.25 -20.58 15.32
CA GLY A 391 20.00 -20.71 16.08
C GLY A 391 19.90 -22.08 16.77
N ALA A 392 20.15 -23.16 16.03
CA ALA A 392 20.16 -24.53 16.56
C ALA A 392 21.29 -24.74 17.60
N ALA A 393 22.39 -23.99 17.50
CA ALA A 393 23.48 -23.99 18.47
C ALA A 393 23.17 -23.17 19.74
N GLY A 394 22.01 -22.53 19.84
CA GLY A 394 21.52 -21.85 21.04
C GLY A 394 21.38 -20.32 20.93
N ASN A 395 21.65 -19.71 19.78
CA ASN A 395 21.37 -18.30 19.57
C ASN A 395 19.89 -18.10 19.16
N GLN A 396 19.02 -17.95 20.16
CA GLN A 396 17.56 -17.84 19.94
C GLN A 396 17.18 -16.64 19.07
N ALA A 397 17.87 -15.51 19.18
CA ALA A 397 17.59 -14.33 18.36
C ALA A 397 17.78 -14.63 16.86
N LEU A 398 18.82 -15.38 16.50
CA LEU A 398 19.06 -15.78 15.12
C LEU A 398 18.09 -16.86 14.65
N ALA A 399 17.64 -17.76 15.54
CA ALA A 399 16.64 -18.76 15.21
C ALA A 399 15.30 -18.11 14.80
N ILE A 400 14.87 -17.10 15.55
CA ILE A 400 13.63 -16.37 15.25
C ILE A 400 13.80 -15.54 13.97
N LEU A 401 14.91 -14.80 13.89
CA LEU A 401 15.17 -13.97 12.71
C LEU A 401 15.26 -14.80 11.41
N SER A 402 15.94 -15.95 11.44
CA SER A 402 16.02 -16.81 10.24
C SER A 402 14.64 -17.30 9.78
N ALA A 403 13.73 -17.59 10.72
CA ALA A 403 12.36 -17.97 10.40
C ALA A 403 11.53 -16.83 9.76
N GLU A 404 11.83 -15.57 10.08
CA GLU A 404 11.22 -14.42 9.43
C GLU A 404 11.84 -14.12 8.05
N LEU A 405 13.14 -14.36 7.86
CA LEU A 405 13.86 -14.04 6.63
C LEU A 405 13.70 -15.10 5.54
N GLU A 406 13.65 -16.40 5.92
CA GLU A 406 13.59 -17.52 4.98
C GLU A 406 12.42 -17.41 3.99
N PRO A 407 11.17 -17.08 4.39
CA PRO A 407 10.04 -16.97 3.47
C PRO A 407 10.24 -15.95 2.33
N PHE A 408 11.03 -14.89 2.58
CA PHE A 408 11.37 -13.91 1.53
C PHE A 408 12.33 -14.50 0.50
N VAL A 409 13.29 -15.28 0.97
CA VAL A 409 14.27 -15.90 0.10
C VAL A 409 13.61 -16.96 -0.76
N SER A 410 12.86 -17.89 -0.16
CA SER A 410 12.17 -18.98 -0.86
C SER A 410 11.12 -18.44 -1.84
N LYS A 411 10.34 -17.43 -1.46
CA LYS A 411 9.34 -16.80 -2.33
C LYS A 411 9.97 -16.13 -3.55
N ASN A 412 11.08 -15.42 -3.35
CA ASN A 412 11.79 -14.78 -4.46
C ASN A 412 12.44 -15.82 -5.36
N ARG A 413 12.98 -16.92 -4.82
CA ARG A 413 13.48 -18.06 -5.59
C ARG A 413 12.38 -18.70 -6.45
N GLN A 414 11.24 -19.02 -5.85
CA GLN A 414 10.09 -19.55 -6.58
C GLN A 414 9.63 -18.60 -7.70
N ARG A 415 9.72 -17.28 -7.46
CA ARG A 415 9.35 -16.29 -8.48
C ARG A 415 10.32 -16.31 -9.66
N VAL A 416 11.63 -16.39 -9.39
CA VAL A 416 12.65 -16.56 -10.45
C VAL A 416 12.43 -17.83 -11.25
N GLU A 417 12.20 -18.96 -10.57
CA GLU A 417 11.91 -20.24 -11.22
C GLU A 417 10.65 -20.18 -12.10
N SER A 418 9.59 -19.55 -11.59
CA SER A 418 8.35 -19.35 -12.35
C SER A 418 8.57 -18.48 -13.59
N LEU A 419 9.36 -17.41 -13.46
CA LEU A 419 9.72 -16.57 -14.58
C LEU A 419 10.57 -17.33 -15.61
N ARG A 420 11.53 -18.14 -15.17
CA ARG A 420 12.32 -18.99 -16.07
C ARG A 420 11.47 -20.02 -16.81
N ALA A 421 10.52 -20.66 -16.13
CA ALA A 421 9.64 -21.63 -16.75
C ALA A 421 8.77 -21.01 -17.84
N ASP A 422 8.24 -19.82 -17.63
CA ASP A 422 7.45 -19.09 -18.62
C ASP A 422 8.31 -18.52 -19.77
N LEU A 423 9.61 -18.35 -19.54
CA LEU A 423 10.58 -17.74 -20.45
C LEU A 423 11.42 -18.78 -21.19
N SER A 424 11.33 -20.06 -20.84
CA SER A 424 12.06 -21.13 -21.49
C SER A 424 11.79 -21.28 -22.99
N TYR A 425 10.86 -20.51 -23.54
CA TYR A 425 10.56 -20.47 -24.99
C TYR A 425 11.46 -19.49 -25.79
N GLU A 426 12.35 -18.71 -25.17
CA GLU A 426 13.22 -17.74 -25.87
C GLU A 426 14.67 -17.78 -25.38
N ALA A 427 15.23 -18.95 -25.27
CA ALA A 427 16.51 -19.22 -24.61
C ALA A 427 17.78 -18.70 -25.31
N ASP A 428 17.70 -17.98 -26.41
CA ASP A 428 18.89 -17.58 -27.18
C ASP A 428 19.35 -16.11 -26.95
N ASP A 429 18.57 -15.27 -26.27
CA ASP A 429 18.98 -13.92 -25.88
C ASP A 429 18.71 -13.68 -24.40
N HIS A 430 19.71 -13.22 -23.66
CA HIS A 430 19.69 -12.94 -22.22
C HIS A 430 18.68 -11.85 -21.79
N LEU A 431 17.74 -11.50 -22.61
CA LEU A 431 16.73 -10.49 -22.43
C LEU A 431 15.33 -11.12 -22.43
N LEU A 432 14.77 -11.24 -21.24
CA LEU A 432 13.46 -11.80 -21.01
C LEU A 432 12.36 -10.79 -21.36
N VAL A 433 11.81 -10.87 -22.57
CA VAL A 433 10.70 -10.02 -22.99
C VAL A 433 9.39 -10.64 -22.51
N TYR A 434 8.78 -10.05 -21.52
CA TYR A 434 7.51 -10.50 -20.92
C TYR A 434 6.31 -10.46 -21.87
N ARG A 435 6.47 -9.89 -23.06
CA ARG A 435 5.41 -9.70 -24.06
C ARG A 435 4.88 -10.97 -24.72
N LYS A 436 5.55 -12.12 -24.60
CA LYS A 436 5.08 -13.36 -25.24
C LYS A 436 3.98 -14.10 -24.50
N SER A 437 3.72 -13.76 -23.24
CA SER A 437 2.61 -14.34 -22.49
C SER A 437 1.31 -13.52 -22.55
N LEU A 438 1.26 -12.45 -23.33
CA LEU A 438 0.02 -11.74 -23.57
C LEU A 438 -0.96 -12.64 -24.31
N ASP A 439 -2.13 -12.85 -23.73
CA ASP A 439 -3.23 -13.44 -24.45
C ASP A 439 -3.60 -12.50 -25.61
N ARG A 440 -3.59 -13.02 -26.82
CA ARG A 440 -3.90 -12.27 -28.04
C ARG A 440 -5.24 -12.68 -28.57
N TYR A 441 -6.06 -11.72 -28.85
CA TYR A 441 -7.39 -11.90 -29.44
C TYR A 441 -7.53 -11.03 -30.67
N THR A 442 -8.39 -11.43 -31.56
CA THR A 442 -8.74 -10.67 -32.77
C THR A 442 -10.13 -10.12 -32.66
N ALA A 443 -10.30 -8.87 -33.02
CA ALA A 443 -11.62 -8.27 -33.24
C ALA A 443 -11.90 -8.24 -34.75
N PRO A 444 -12.90 -8.98 -35.25
CA PRO A 444 -13.26 -8.93 -36.68
C PRO A 444 -13.95 -7.62 -37.01
N ALA A 445 -13.65 -7.08 -38.19
CA ALA A 445 -14.34 -5.90 -38.69
C ALA A 445 -15.84 -6.18 -38.93
N THR A 446 -16.68 -5.22 -38.58
CA THR A 446 -18.13 -5.25 -38.89
C THR A 446 -18.52 -4.09 -39.75
N THR A 447 -19.51 -4.32 -40.65
CA THR A 447 -20.23 -3.28 -41.40
C THR A 447 -21.62 -3.10 -40.85
N ASP A 448 -22.07 -3.99 -39.98
CA ASP A 448 -23.37 -3.94 -39.34
C ASP A 448 -23.31 -2.93 -38.19
N ALA A 449 -24.41 -2.18 -38.03
CA ALA A 449 -24.50 -1.25 -36.93
C ALA A 449 -24.54 -2.02 -35.61
N VAL A 450 -23.58 -1.75 -34.72
CA VAL A 450 -23.55 -2.27 -33.34
C VAL A 450 -23.96 -1.12 -32.42
N MET A 451 -25.00 -1.36 -31.61
CA MET A 451 -25.48 -0.39 -30.63
C MET A 451 -25.15 -0.89 -29.23
N ALA A 452 -24.39 -0.13 -28.48
CA ALA A 452 -24.03 -0.47 -27.09
C ALA A 452 -25.26 -0.26 -26.18
N ASP A 453 -26.29 -1.13 -26.31
CA ASP A 453 -27.57 -1.06 -25.59
C ASP A 453 -27.86 -2.30 -24.73
N GLY A 454 -26.94 -3.27 -24.72
CA GLY A 454 -27.02 -4.53 -23.97
C GLY A 454 -27.85 -5.61 -24.64
N ASP A 455 -28.34 -5.40 -25.85
CA ASP A 455 -29.06 -6.41 -26.66
C ASP A 455 -28.06 -7.16 -27.56
N LEU A 456 -27.76 -8.39 -27.19
CA LEU A 456 -26.80 -9.20 -27.95
C LEU A 456 -27.37 -9.83 -29.22
N SER A 457 -28.55 -9.42 -29.67
CA SER A 457 -29.17 -10.01 -30.86
C SER A 457 -28.35 -9.81 -32.13
N GLU A 458 -27.71 -8.67 -32.30
CA GLU A 458 -26.79 -8.40 -33.41
C GLU A 458 -25.52 -9.24 -33.39
N TRP A 459 -25.10 -9.74 -32.20
CA TRP A 459 -23.93 -10.59 -32.04
C TRP A 459 -24.20 -12.05 -32.42
N SER A 460 -25.45 -12.42 -32.59
CA SER A 460 -25.87 -13.74 -33.08
C SER A 460 -25.76 -13.88 -34.60
N VAL A 461 -25.59 -12.77 -35.34
CA VAL A 461 -25.48 -12.73 -36.78
C VAL A 461 -24.00 -12.77 -37.20
N GLY A 462 -23.62 -13.77 -37.99
CA GLY A 462 -22.24 -13.95 -38.46
C GLY A 462 -21.38 -14.84 -37.55
N ALA A 463 -20.09 -14.93 -37.84
CA ALA A 463 -19.15 -15.75 -37.06
C ALA A 463 -18.61 -14.95 -35.86
N THR A 464 -19.44 -14.75 -34.83
CA THR A 464 -18.98 -14.17 -33.57
C THR A 464 -18.26 -15.24 -32.76
N GLU A 465 -17.02 -15.01 -32.42
CA GLU A 465 -16.26 -15.86 -31.50
C GLU A 465 -16.49 -15.36 -30.06
N TRP A 466 -17.13 -16.21 -29.26
CA TRP A 466 -17.32 -15.96 -27.84
C TRP A 466 -16.16 -16.56 -27.04
N LEU A 467 -15.46 -15.73 -26.33
CA LEU A 467 -14.28 -16.07 -25.52
C LEU A 467 -14.68 -16.28 -24.06
N PRO A 468 -14.24 -17.34 -23.40
CA PRO A 468 -14.55 -17.56 -22.00
C PRO A 468 -13.79 -16.58 -21.09
N LEU A 469 -14.43 -16.18 -19.97
CA LEU A 469 -13.74 -15.52 -18.88
C LEU A 469 -13.16 -16.55 -17.88
N PHE A 470 -11.98 -16.28 -17.37
CA PHE A 470 -11.24 -17.16 -16.48
C PHE A 470 -11.39 -16.73 -15.00
N GLU A 471 -11.38 -17.71 -14.11
CA GLU A 471 -11.31 -17.50 -12.67
C GLU A 471 -9.86 -17.46 -12.18
N PRO A 472 -9.56 -16.74 -11.06
CA PRO A 472 -8.20 -16.67 -10.53
C PRO A 472 -7.58 -18.03 -10.18
N ALA A 473 -8.41 -18.99 -9.77
CA ALA A 473 -7.97 -20.36 -9.43
C ALA A 473 -7.77 -21.27 -10.68
N GLY A 474 -7.98 -20.73 -11.88
CA GLY A 474 -8.02 -21.51 -13.12
C GLY A 474 -9.41 -22.10 -13.40
N GLY A 475 -9.71 -22.34 -14.68
CA GLY A 475 -11.03 -22.76 -15.15
C GLY A 475 -11.84 -21.59 -15.73
N THR A 476 -12.97 -21.94 -16.35
CA THR A 476 -13.87 -20.97 -16.98
C THR A 476 -15.09 -20.71 -16.10
N SER A 477 -15.52 -19.45 -16.06
CA SER A 477 -16.63 -19.00 -15.20
C SER A 477 -18.03 -19.29 -15.76
N GLY A 478 -18.12 -19.69 -17.04
CA GLY A 478 -19.38 -19.72 -17.80
C GLY A 478 -19.79 -18.37 -18.38
N SER A 479 -19.18 -17.27 -17.94
CA SER A 479 -19.35 -15.95 -18.58
C SER A 479 -18.45 -15.86 -19.83
N GLN A 480 -18.90 -15.07 -20.80
CA GLN A 480 -18.24 -14.95 -22.10
C GLN A 480 -18.19 -13.51 -22.57
N ILE A 481 -17.23 -13.21 -23.46
CA ILE A 481 -17.13 -11.91 -24.14
C ILE A 481 -16.88 -12.12 -25.63
N ALA A 482 -17.20 -11.08 -26.40
CA ALA A 482 -16.87 -11.06 -27.83
C ALA A 482 -16.44 -9.67 -28.27
N PHE A 483 -15.66 -9.61 -29.36
CA PHE A 483 -15.15 -8.37 -29.92
C PHE A 483 -15.62 -8.18 -31.36
N ARG A 484 -15.88 -6.93 -31.74
CA ARG A 484 -16.02 -6.46 -33.12
C ARG A 484 -15.50 -5.04 -33.21
N TRP A 485 -15.16 -4.58 -34.42
CA TRP A 485 -14.75 -3.21 -34.62
C TRP A 485 -15.27 -2.65 -35.95
N ASP A 486 -15.42 -1.34 -36.03
CA ASP A 486 -15.69 -0.58 -37.25
C ASP A 486 -14.65 0.53 -37.44
N SER A 487 -14.90 1.49 -38.31
CA SER A 487 -13.97 2.61 -38.57
C SER A 487 -13.76 3.56 -37.36
N THR A 488 -14.55 3.41 -36.30
CA THR A 488 -14.60 4.35 -35.17
C THR A 488 -14.36 3.67 -33.84
N ASN A 489 -14.98 2.52 -33.63
CA ASN A 489 -15.05 1.90 -32.31
C ASN A 489 -14.59 0.43 -32.33
N LEU A 490 -13.97 0.01 -31.22
CA LEU A 490 -13.95 -1.37 -30.76
C LEU A 490 -15.21 -1.59 -29.92
N TYR A 491 -15.97 -2.60 -30.26
CA TYR A 491 -17.15 -3.04 -29.52
C TYR A 491 -16.82 -4.28 -28.71
N VAL A 492 -17.23 -4.29 -27.45
CA VAL A 492 -17.07 -5.44 -26.55
C VAL A 492 -18.43 -5.83 -26.01
N ALA A 493 -18.83 -7.07 -26.26
CA ALA A 493 -20.05 -7.65 -25.73
C ALA A 493 -19.76 -8.61 -24.58
N PHE A 494 -20.64 -8.65 -23.59
CA PHE A 494 -20.54 -9.46 -22.39
C PHE A 494 -21.82 -10.27 -22.19
N ASP A 495 -21.67 -11.57 -21.97
CA ASP A 495 -22.72 -12.45 -21.45
C ASP A 495 -22.29 -12.96 -20.07
N ILE A 496 -22.75 -12.31 -19.02
CA ILE A 496 -22.32 -12.53 -17.64
C ILE A 496 -23.27 -13.46 -16.91
N LYS A 497 -22.73 -14.55 -16.39
CA LYS A 497 -23.46 -15.55 -15.60
C LYS A 497 -23.30 -15.26 -14.11
N THR A 498 -24.41 -14.93 -13.46
CA THR A 498 -24.48 -14.71 -12.02
C THR A 498 -25.88 -15.01 -11.49
N ASP A 499 -25.96 -15.64 -10.33
CA ASP A 499 -27.24 -16.00 -9.72
C ASP A 499 -28.01 -14.78 -9.18
N ARG A 500 -27.27 -13.72 -8.85
CA ARG A 500 -27.85 -12.50 -8.30
C ARG A 500 -26.98 -11.31 -8.64
N ILE A 501 -27.58 -10.18 -8.94
CA ILE A 501 -26.90 -8.91 -9.22
C ILE A 501 -26.97 -8.02 -7.99
N THR A 502 -25.81 -7.59 -7.50
CA THR A 502 -25.65 -6.64 -6.40
C THR A 502 -25.30 -5.28 -6.98
N VAL A 503 -26.24 -4.37 -6.98
CA VAL A 503 -26.06 -3.01 -7.50
C VAL A 503 -25.49 -2.10 -6.41
N ARG A 504 -24.45 -1.34 -6.74
CA ARG A 504 -23.90 -0.22 -5.95
C ARG A 504 -23.73 0.97 -6.89
N GLU A 505 -23.73 2.18 -6.36
CA GLU A 505 -23.70 3.41 -7.16
C GLU A 505 -22.64 4.39 -6.70
N GLY A 506 -22.29 5.33 -7.57
CA GLY A 506 -21.31 6.37 -7.28
C GLY A 506 -19.96 5.80 -6.86
N SER A 507 -19.41 6.28 -5.78
CA SER A 507 -18.12 5.85 -5.23
C SER A 507 -18.12 4.39 -4.74
N GLN A 508 -19.30 3.78 -4.53
CA GLN A 508 -19.43 2.39 -4.09
C GLN A 508 -19.61 1.40 -5.25
N LEU A 509 -19.60 1.85 -6.51
CA LEU A 509 -19.78 0.96 -7.67
C LEU A 509 -18.82 -0.23 -7.64
N GLY A 510 -17.57 0.00 -7.22
CA GLY A 510 -16.57 -1.04 -7.10
C GLY A 510 -16.80 -2.07 -5.98
N GLU A 511 -17.73 -1.83 -5.05
CA GLU A 511 -18.11 -2.75 -3.98
C GLU A 511 -19.25 -3.70 -4.38
N GLY A 512 -19.93 -3.40 -5.50
CA GLY A 512 -20.98 -4.22 -6.08
C GLY A 512 -20.49 -5.04 -7.27
N ASP A 513 -21.45 -5.62 -7.99
CA ASP A 513 -21.17 -6.24 -9.28
C ASP A 513 -20.81 -5.15 -10.30
N HIS A 514 -19.77 -5.35 -11.09
CA HIS A 514 -19.34 -4.39 -12.10
C HIS A 514 -18.42 -5.06 -13.13
N ILE A 515 -18.25 -4.37 -14.26
CA ILE A 515 -17.20 -4.68 -15.23
C ILE A 515 -16.16 -3.57 -15.15
N ALA A 516 -14.90 -3.93 -15.03
CA ALA A 516 -13.79 -2.97 -15.06
C ALA A 516 -12.94 -3.20 -16.31
N LEU A 517 -12.64 -2.11 -17.01
CA LEU A 517 -11.75 -2.09 -18.15
C LEU A 517 -10.59 -1.13 -17.85
N VAL A 518 -9.37 -1.54 -18.17
CA VAL A 518 -8.21 -0.65 -18.19
C VAL A 518 -7.63 -0.67 -19.58
N ILE A 519 -7.54 0.49 -20.20
CA ILE A 519 -6.97 0.65 -21.54
C ILE A 519 -5.60 1.30 -21.39
N ASP A 520 -4.57 0.58 -21.83
CA ASP A 520 -3.19 1.09 -21.90
C ASP A 520 -3.00 1.86 -23.22
N ALA A 521 -2.73 3.15 -23.08
CA ALA A 521 -2.51 4.04 -24.21
C ALA A 521 -1.09 3.96 -24.78
N ASP A 522 -0.12 3.55 -23.96
CA ASP A 522 1.28 3.37 -24.35
C ASP A 522 1.74 1.94 -24.09
N PRO A 523 1.55 1.03 -25.05
CA PRO A 523 1.94 -0.37 -24.90
C PRO A 523 3.45 -0.58 -24.75
N THR A 524 4.27 0.45 -24.84
CA THR A 524 5.71 0.40 -24.58
C THR A 524 6.07 0.68 -23.13
N GLY A 525 5.12 1.20 -22.35
CA GLY A 525 5.28 1.49 -20.93
C GLY A 525 5.09 0.26 -20.06
N ALA A 526 5.94 0.12 -19.03
CA ALA A 526 5.81 -0.94 -18.03
C ALA A 526 4.85 -0.58 -16.87
N ARG A 527 4.24 0.60 -16.91
CA ARG A 527 3.40 1.13 -15.83
C ARG A 527 2.17 1.82 -16.41
N ILE A 528 1.05 1.70 -15.70
CA ILE A 528 -0.12 2.53 -15.94
C ILE A 528 0.26 3.98 -15.70
N GLY A 529 -0.02 4.82 -16.68
CA GLY A 529 0.30 6.24 -16.69
C GLY A 529 -0.93 7.15 -16.72
N PRO A 530 -0.71 8.46 -16.75
CA PRO A 530 -1.82 9.43 -16.81
C PRO A 530 -2.61 9.38 -18.12
N ASP A 531 -2.05 8.73 -19.16
CA ASP A 531 -2.71 8.54 -20.45
C ASP A 531 -3.52 7.23 -20.55
N ASP A 532 -3.55 6.41 -19.49
CA ASP A 532 -4.34 5.20 -19.44
C ASP A 532 -5.72 5.47 -18.89
N LEU A 533 -6.73 4.75 -19.39
CA LEU A 533 -8.09 4.90 -18.93
C LEU A 533 -8.50 3.72 -18.04
N TYR A 534 -9.12 4.05 -16.94
CA TYR A 534 -9.86 3.12 -16.11
C TYR A 534 -11.36 3.38 -16.25
N ILE A 535 -12.10 2.34 -16.59
CA ILE A 535 -13.52 2.41 -16.91
C ILE A 535 -14.26 1.40 -16.04
N LEU A 536 -15.21 1.87 -15.24
CA LEU A 536 -16.15 1.03 -14.52
C LEU A 536 -17.52 1.09 -15.17
N LEU A 537 -18.07 -0.08 -15.46
CA LEU A 537 -19.38 -0.26 -16.06
C LEU A 537 -20.32 -0.86 -15.00
N PRO A 538 -21.43 -0.17 -14.65
CA PRO A 538 -22.39 -0.67 -13.68
C PRO A 538 -23.22 -1.83 -14.24
N PRO A 539 -23.70 -2.77 -13.38
CA PRO A 539 -24.65 -3.79 -13.78
C PRO A 539 -26.07 -3.18 -13.98
N PRO A 540 -27.01 -3.90 -14.61
CA PRO A 540 -28.36 -3.40 -14.81
C PRO A 540 -29.14 -3.25 -13.50
N GLY A 541 -29.89 -2.15 -13.36
CA GLY A 541 -30.84 -1.90 -12.26
C GLY A 541 -30.40 -0.85 -11.26
N GLY A 542 -29.34 -0.08 -11.54
CA GLY A 542 -28.96 1.14 -10.84
C GLY A 542 -29.74 2.37 -11.33
N GLU A 543 -29.61 3.50 -10.63
CA GLU A 543 -30.16 4.79 -11.06
C GLU A 543 -29.33 5.42 -12.20
N THR A 544 -28.08 4.97 -12.38
CA THR A 544 -27.19 5.46 -13.43
C THR A 544 -26.69 4.31 -14.31
N ASP A 545 -27.02 4.39 -15.60
CA ASP A 545 -26.48 3.51 -16.64
C ASP A 545 -25.23 4.11 -17.31
N ARG A 546 -24.50 4.97 -16.60
CA ARG A 546 -23.32 5.66 -17.15
C ARG A 546 -22.05 5.05 -16.63
N PRO A 547 -21.04 4.81 -17.49
CA PRO A 547 -19.73 4.39 -17.08
C PRO A 547 -19.04 5.49 -16.26
N ILE A 548 -18.26 5.06 -15.26
CA ILE A 548 -17.28 5.94 -14.60
C ILE A 548 -15.98 5.81 -15.38
N VAL A 549 -15.49 6.90 -15.94
CA VAL A 549 -14.25 6.94 -16.71
C VAL A 549 -13.27 7.89 -16.03
N THR A 550 -12.10 7.39 -15.71
CA THR A 550 -11.05 8.13 -15.01
C THR A 550 -9.67 7.75 -15.54
N SER A 551 -8.68 8.62 -15.39
CA SER A 551 -7.27 8.26 -15.55
C SER A 551 -6.69 7.85 -14.21
N LEU A 552 -5.76 6.90 -14.24
CA LEU A 552 -5.03 6.48 -13.08
C LEU A 552 -3.71 7.26 -13.01
N ARG A 553 -3.64 8.23 -12.10
CA ARG A 553 -2.37 8.87 -11.74
C ARG A 553 -1.84 8.18 -10.50
N PHE A 554 -0.96 7.22 -10.69
CA PHE A 554 -0.18 6.65 -9.62
C PHE A 554 1.26 7.14 -9.74
N GLU A 555 1.64 8.03 -8.85
CA GLU A 555 3.03 8.46 -8.67
C GLU A 555 3.51 7.94 -7.31
N GLY A 556 4.78 7.57 -7.20
CA GLY A 556 5.40 7.17 -5.94
C GLY A 556 4.82 5.88 -5.32
N PHE A 557 4.44 5.97 -4.06
CA PHE A 557 3.95 4.86 -3.23
C PHE A 557 2.79 4.09 -3.85
N MET A 558 1.75 4.77 -4.30
CA MET A 558 0.53 4.11 -4.76
C MET A 558 0.75 3.31 -6.05
N ALA A 559 1.56 3.82 -6.98
CA ALA A 559 1.92 3.07 -8.19
C ALA A 559 2.64 1.76 -7.82
N LYS A 560 3.56 1.85 -6.87
CA LYS A 560 4.31 0.69 -6.39
C LYS A 560 3.43 -0.27 -5.60
N TRP A 561 2.64 0.24 -4.68
CA TRP A 561 1.74 -0.56 -3.84
C TRP A 561 0.73 -1.35 -4.68
N LEU A 562 0.11 -0.73 -5.69
CA LEU A 562 -0.82 -1.41 -6.59
C LEU A 562 -0.13 -2.45 -7.48
N ALA A 563 1.10 -2.18 -7.92
CA ALA A 563 1.88 -3.15 -8.69
C ALA A 563 2.23 -4.38 -7.83
N ASP A 564 2.48 -4.18 -6.55
CA ASP A 564 2.94 -5.22 -5.63
C ASP A 564 1.79 -6.01 -4.98
N ASN A 565 0.63 -5.37 -4.72
CA ASN A 565 -0.54 -6.01 -4.11
C ASN A 565 -1.52 -6.55 -5.16
N ARG A 566 -1.08 -7.49 -5.95
CA ARG A 566 -1.76 -8.10 -7.10
C ARG A 566 -3.07 -8.81 -6.79
N ALA A 567 -3.32 -9.13 -5.52
CA ALA A 567 -4.54 -9.78 -5.07
C ALA A 567 -5.66 -8.77 -4.73
N LEU A 568 -5.33 -7.50 -4.56
CA LEU A 568 -6.30 -6.47 -4.31
C LEU A 568 -6.85 -5.99 -5.66
N THR A 569 -8.10 -6.32 -5.90
CA THR A 569 -8.83 -5.68 -6.99
C THR A 569 -8.97 -4.21 -6.65
N PHE A 570 -8.85 -3.35 -7.66
CA PHE A 570 -8.97 -1.90 -7.56
C PHE A 570 -10.23 -1.41 -6.81
N THR A 571 -11.18 -2.29 -6.64
CA THR A 571 -12.46 -2.09 -5.98
C THR A 571 -12.38 -1.97 -4.46
N GLU A 572 -11.24 -2.29 -3.84
CA GLU A 572 -11.03 -2.11 -2.40
C GLU A 572 -10.56 -0.69 -2.05
N PHE A 573 -10.15 0.08 -3.05
CA PHE A 573 -9.85 1.50 -2.91
C PHE A 573 -10.96 2.34 -3.56
N HIS A 574 -11.42 3.35 -2.84
CA HIS A 574 -12.41 4.28 -3.36
C HIS A 574 -11.86 5.00 -4.59
N LEU A 575 -12.40 4.71 -5.75
CA LEU A 575 -12.05 5.35 -7.03
C LEU A 575 -12.06 6.88 -6.96
N SER A 576 -12.90 7.45 -6.11
CA SER A 576 -12.97 8.90 -5.88
C SER A 576 -11.68 9.50 -5.30
N SER A 577 -10.83 8.66 -4.65
CA SER A 577 -9.58 9.14 -4.03
C SER A 577 -8.38 9.13 -4.98
N PHE A 578 -8.45 8.40 -6.11
CA PHE A 578 -7.30 8.14 -6.99
C PHE A 578 -7.57 8.46 -8.47
N GLY A 579 -8.83 8.69 -8.84
CA GLY A 579 -9.20 9.02 -10.21
C GLY A 579 -8.96 10.50 -10.50
N SER A 580 -8.23 10.78 -11.57
CA SER A 580 -8.15 12.12 -12.15
C SER A 580 -8.95 12.18 -13.45
N ALA A 581 -9.33 13.39 -13.88
CA ALA A 581 -9.90 13.55 -15.21
C ALA A 581 -8.94 12.97 -16.26
N PRO A 582 -9.48 12.32 -17.33
CA PRO A 582 -8.67 11.83 -18.43
C PRO A 582 -7.72 12.89 -18.96
N SER A 583 -6.50 12.51 -19.36
CA SER A 583 -5.56 13.42 -19.98
C SER A 583 -6.13 14.05 -21.25
N ALA A 584 -5.53 15.14 -21.70
CA ALA A 584 -5.95 15.79 -22.95
C ALA A 584 -5.89 14.84 -24.16
N THR A 585 -4.97 13.87 -24.13
CA THR A 585 -4.82 12.83 -25.17
C THR A 585 -5.96 11.82 -25.13
N MET A 586 -6.42 11.43 -23.94
CA MET A 586 -7.45 10.40 -23.76
C MET A 586 -8.86 10.94 -23.57
N ALA A 587 -9.03 12.24 -23.34
CA ALA A 587 -10.35 12.86 -23.19
C ALA A 587 -11.31 12.60 -24.38
N PRO A 588 -10.87 12.61 -25.67
CA PRO A 588 -11.74 12.26 -26.78
C PRO A 588 -12.22 10.81 -26.75
N MET A 589 -11.37 9.85 -26.38
CA MET A 589 -11.74 8.45 -26.20
C MET A 589 -12.77 8.34 -25.07
N ALA A 590 -12.47 8.92 -23.91
CA ALA A 590 -13.33 8.89 -22.75
C ALA A 590 -14.73 9.47 -23.01
N ALA A 591 -14.79 10.58 -23.75
CA ALA A 591 -16.05 11.23 -24.11
C ALA A 591 -16.90 10.45 -25.14
N GLY A 592 -16.25 9.57 -25.92
CA GLY A 592 -16.90 8.76 -26.94
C GLY A 592 -17.36 7.39 -26.47
N ILE A 593 -17.09 7.00 -25.23
CA ILE A 593 -17.51 5.71 -24.68
C ILE A 593 -19.03 5.69 -24.55
N THR A 594 -19.66 4.67 -25.15
CA THR A 594 -21.08 4.37 -24.95
C THR A 594 -21.23 2.98 -24.37
N TYR A 595 -22.26 2.79 -23.56
CA TYR A 595 -22.49 1.57 -22.80
C TYR A 595 -23.98 1.31 -22.62
N GLY A 596 -24.35 0.03 -22.67
CA GLY A 596 -25.69 -0.43 -22.34
C GLY A 596 -25.68 -1.80 -21.70
N THR A 597 -26.71 -2.10 -20.91
CA THR A 597 -26.82 -3.36 -20.18
C THR A 597 -28.27 -3.80 -20.03
N ARG A 598 -28.49 -5.12 -20.00
CA ARG A 598 -29.82 -5.74 -19.81
C ARG A 598 -29.75 -6.94 -18.88
N ARG A 599 -30.80 -7.16 -18.09
CA ARG A 599 -30.95 -8.41 -17.33
C ARG A 599 -31.26 -9.57 -18.27
N SER A 600 -30.66 -10.73 -17.97
CA SER A 600 -30.94 -12.00 -18.62
C SER A 600 -31.43 -13.03 -17.60
N ASP A 601 -31.93 -14.17 -18.06
CA ASP A 601 -32.41 -15.27 -17.19
C ASP A 601 -31.28 -15.89 -16.35
N THR A 602 -30.01 -15.74 -16.76
CA THR A 602 -28.84 -16.35 -16.14
C THR A 602 -27.84 -15.34 -15.61
N GLY A 603 -28.20 -14.03 -15.56
CA GLY A 603 -27.31 -12.95 -15.13
C GLY A 603 -27.64 -11.63 -15.82
N TYR A 604 -26.71 -11.11 -16.59
CA TYR A 604 -26.93 -9.92 -17.40
C TYR A 604 -26.04 -9.89 -18.65
N THR A 605 -26.45 -9.10 -19.61
CA THR A 605 -25.67 -8.77 -20.79
C THR A 605 -25.22 -7.32 -20.76
N ALA A 606 -24.09 -7.02 -21.37
CA ALA A 606 -23.58 -5.67 -21.47
C ALA A 606 -22.85 -5.47 -22.79
N GLU A 607 -22.83 -4.23 -23.27
CA GLU A 607 -22.09 -3.82 -24.44
C GLU A 607 -21.41 -2.49 -24.17
N VAL A 608 -20.19 -2.36 -24.64
CA VAL A 608 -19.44 -1.11 -24.60
C VAL A 608 -18.83 -0.82 -25.98
N ALA A 609 -18.96 0.41 -26.43
CA ALA A 609 -18.24 0.91 -27.59
C ALA A 609 -17.10 1.82 -27.12
N LEU A 610 -15.88 1.47 -27.51
CA LEU A 610 -14.64 2.13 -27.14
C LEU A 610 -14.04 2.77 -28.41
N PRO A 611 -13.93 4.10 -28.53
CA PRO A 611 -13.26 4.72 -29.66
C PRO A 611 -11.82 4.24 -29.77
N HIS A 612 -11.43 3.60 -30.88
CA HIS A 612 -10.07 3.06 -31.03
C HIS A 612 -9.04 4.10 -31.49
N MET A 613 -9.46 5.32 -31.82
CA MET A 613 -8.60 6.45 -32.14
C MET A 613 -7.57 6.16 -33.26
N GLY A 614 -7.95 5.31 -34.24
CA GLY A 614 -7.09 4.90 -35.34
C GLY A 614 -6.01 3.87 -34.99
N ARG A 615 -6.07 3.25 -33.81
CA ARG A 615 -5.15 2.19 -33.40
C ARG A 615 -5.51 0.86 -34.09
N GLU A 616 -4.49 0.11 -34.46
CA GLU A 616 -4.64 -1.24 -35.01
C GLU A 616 -4.66 -2.30 -33.90
N ARG A 617 -4.18 -1.95 -32.72
CA ARG A 617 -4.13 -2.80 -31.53
C ARG A 617 -4.48 -2.02 -30.30
N ILE A 618 -5.19 -2.69 -29.40
CA ILE A 618 -5.61 -2.12 -28.10
C ILE A 618 -5.15 -3.08 -27.01
N HIS A 619 -4.41 -2.57 -26.06
CA HIS A 619 -4.06 -3.30 -24.84
C HIS A 619 -5.14 -3.06 -23.79
N LEU A 620 -5.77 -4.14 -23.37
CA LEU A 620 -6.95 -4.09 -22.53
C LEU A 620 -6.85 -5.09 -21.38
N SER A 621 -6.95 -4.61 -20.16
CA SER A 621 -7.32 -5.43 -19.02
C SER A 621 -8.82 -5.40 -18.83
N LEU A 622 -9.42 -6.56 -18.58
CA LEU A 622 -10.84 -6.69 -18.40
C LEU A 622 -11.13 -7.63 -17.25
N THR A 623 -11.92 -7.16 -16.29
CA THR A 623 -12.41 -7.96 -15.18
C THR A 623 -13.90 -7.80 -15.00
N VAL A 624 -14.57 -8.87 -14.57
CA VAL A 624 -15.96 -8.89 -14.15
C VAL A 624 -16.01 -9.31 -12.69
N THR A 625 -16.56 -8.46 -11.85
CA THR A 625 -16.70 -8.73 -10.41
C THR A 625 -18.15 -9.09 -10.11
N SER A 626 -18.34 -10.18 -9.36
CA SER A 626 -19.62 -10.58 -8.77
C SER A 626 -19.44 -10.77 -7.26
N THR A 627 -20.38 -10.25 -6.48
CA THR A 627 -20.27 -10.20 -5.01
C THR A 627 -21.21 -11.16 -4.29
N THR A 628 -22.09 -11.84 -5.01
CA THR A 628 -23.02 -12.80 -4.43
C THR A 628 -22.31 -14.08 -4.00
N GLY A 629 -22.40 -14.43 -2.71
CA GLY A 629 -21.76 -15.61 -2.14
C GLY A 629 -20.27 -15.44 -1.83
N GLY A 630 -19.77 -14.19 -1.84
CA GLY A 630 -18.37 -13.81 -1.71
C GLY A 630 -17.86 -13.16 -3.01
N LYS A 631 -16.84 -12.31 -2.89
CA LYS A 631 -16.28 -11.60 -4.05
C LYS A 631 -15.64 -12.59 -5.02
N ARG A 632 -16.11 -12.61 -6.25
CA ARG A 632 -15.62 -13.44 -7.35
C ARG A 632 -15.20 -12.53 -8.50
N VAL A 633 -13.96 -12.66 -8.93
CA VAL A 633 -13.42 -11.88 -10.05
C VAL A 633 -13.13 -12.83 -11.22
N GLN A 634 -13.58 -12.45 -12.40
CA GLN A 634 -13.35 -13.16 -13.65
C GLN A 634 -12.58 -12.25 -14.59
N SER A 635 -11.71 -12.76 -15.44
CA SER A 635 -10.90 -11.96 -16.33
C SER A 635 -10.76 -12.57 -17.73
N LEU A 636 -10.50 -11.70 -18.72
CA LEU A 636 -10.22 -12.11 -20.09
C LEU A 636 -8.87 -12.82 -20.18
N ALA A 637 -7.83 -12.23 -19.59
CA ALA A 637 -6.50 -12.81 -19.59
C ALA A 637 -6.34 -13.81 -18.45
N ARG A 638 -5.71 -14.96 -18.69
CA ARG A 638 -5.48 -15.99 -17.67
C ARG A 638 -4.65 -15.50 -16.48
N ARG A 639 -3.80 -14.50 -16.72
CA ARG A 639 -2.95 -13.85 -15.73
C ARG A 639 -3.22 -12.35 -15.76
N ASN A 640 -4.37 -11.95 -15.27
CA ASN A 640 -4.75 -10.55 -15.28
C ASN A 640 -4.38 -9.87 -13.96
N TYR A 641 -3.54 -8.85 -14.07
CA TYR A 641 -3.26 -7.89 -13.01
C TYR A 641 -3.68 -6.51 -13.48
N PRO A 642 -4.86 -5.99 -13.08
CA PRO A 642 -5.48 -4.80 -13.67
C PRO A 642 -4.63 -3.54 -13.69
N VAL A 643 -3.58 -3.50 -12.87
CA VAL A 643 -2.66 -2.36 -12.78
C VAL A 643 -1.30 -2.62 -13.44
N ASN A 644 -1.17 -3.74 -14.15
CA ASN A 644 0.08 -4.10 -14.82
C ASN A 644 -0.13 -4.30 -16.32
N PRO A 645 0.24 -3.32 -17.17
CA PRO A 645 -0.02 -3.34 -18.60
C PRO A 645 0.54 -4.55 -19.35
N VAL A 646 1.63 -5.14 -18.85
CA VAL A 646 2.23 -6.32 -19.52
C VAL A 646 1.43 -7.61 -19.34
N THR A 647 0.44 -7.62 -18.44
CA THR A 647 -0.51 -8.72 -18.27
C THR A 647 -1.84 -8.49 -18.99
N PHE A 648 -1.97 -7.38 -19.70
CA PHE A 648 -3.17 -7.09 -20.48
C PHE A 648 -3.26 -7.96 -21.72
N ALA A 649 -4.48 -8.23 -22.16
CA ALA A 649 -4.72 -8.84 -23.45
C ALA A 649 -4.46 -7.82 -24.58
N GLU A 650 -3.85 -8.28 -25.68
CA GLU A 650 -3.72 -7.51 -26.90
C GLU A 650 -4.90 -7.84 -27.83
N ILE A 651 -5.70 -6.85 -28.18
CA ILE A 651 -6.80 -6.97 -29.11
C ILE A 651 -6.36 -6.40 -30.46
N GLU A 652 -6.15 -7.26 -31.45
CA GLU A 652 -5.79 -6.86 -32.82
C GLU A 652 -7.06 -6.62 -33.65
N LEU A 653 -7.17 -5.43 -34.24
CA LEU A 653 -8.28 -5.05 -35.11
C LEU A 653 -8.00 -5.58 -36.52
N VAL A 654 -8.64 -6.68 -36.90
CA VAL A 654 -8.38 -7.37 -38.17
C VAL A 654 -9.41 -6.98 -39.20
N SER A 655 -8.94 -6.44 -40.34
CA SER A 655 -9.81 -6.17 -41.50
C SER A 655 -10.32 -7.47 -42.09
N ARG A 656 -11.57 -7.49 -42.60
CA ARG A 656 -12.08 -8.64 -43.38
C ARG A 656 -11.16 -8.84 -44.59
N THR A 657 -10.54 -9.98 -44.68
CA THR A 657 -9.87 -10.48 -45.92
C THR A 657 -10.93 -10.87 -46.93
#